data_22386db124ee11774019b55c68c74853
#
_entry.id   22386db124ee11774019b55c68c74853
#
_cell.length_a   1.000
_cell.length_b   1.000
_cell.length_c   1.000
_cell.angle_alpha   90.00
_cell.angle_beta   90.00
_cell.angle_gamma   90.00
#
_symmetry.space_group_name_H-M   'P 1'
#
loop_
_entity.id
_entity.type
_entity.pdbx_description
1 polymer ?
#
loop_
_entity_poly.entity_id
_entity_poly.type
_entity_poly.pdbx_seq_one_letter_code
_entity_poly.pdbx_strand_id
1 'polypeptide(L)'
;MLAYRGKYLWGFIVTALFTAFEVYANHVQMTYYFLFVILAMVVAFVIKSPSSNKEETGISHMLKASAVCIVAAAVGVLMNLSNLYHTWQYSQETMRGKSELVKENSANQTSSGLERDYITQWSYGIGETWTLLVPNAKGGASVPLAANKKAMEKADPNYFPLYQQIGQYWGEQPMTSGPVYVGAFVVMLFVLSLFVVKGPMKWALLAATILSILLSWGKNFMGLTNVFIDYMPMYAKFRTVASILVIAEFTIPLLAVMALGKVFGKGWWGTNQELQQTPDANRYLKPVLVSYVLTAGICVLFALMPRLFFSDFVSSSEMQALSQWPSEQLNPLLANLRTVRESLFVSDCWRSFLIITAGAALLLLAMKGKLRTTYAVIGIAAICLLDMWMVNKRYLNDAMFVEKSVREMPLQMTATDQQILEDKSLDYRVLNLASNTFNENETSYFHKSIGGYHPAKLRRYQELIEAHIAPEMQRLMPAIADAQGDMTQVAGDSIYPVLNMLNMKYVIVPLQGGQTVPIMNPYAYGNAWFVDKLNYVENANEELERLGKVDLRHEAVADKKFKEQLGDAVEQDTASVVTLTAYEPNELKYNVRSGKGGVVVFSEIYYPGWTATVDGAEAELGRVNYVLRALNLKPGEHEVVLTFKPRSIQRTETIAYAASLLLLLAVLGSGWFLFKRKKK
;
A
#
# COMPACT_ATOMS: atom_id res chain seq x y z
N MET A 1 -0.15 -3.41 -29.40
CA MET A 1 -0.84 -4.14 -30.47
C MET A 1 -1.15 -3.29 -31.71
N LEU A 2 -1.79 -2.12 -31.60
CA LEU A 2 -2.08 -1.27 -32.76
C LEU A 2 -0.82 -0.85 -33.53
N ALA A 3 0.22 -0.36 -32.81
CA ALA A 3 1.50 0.01 -33.42
C ALA A 3 2.17 -1.18 -34.16
N TYR A 4 2.14 -2.37 -33.56
CA TYR A 4 2.67 -3.60 -34.19
C TYR A 4 1.83 -4.12 -35.36
N ARG A 5 0.65 -3.53 -35.62
CA ARG A 5 -0.17 -3.73 -36.84
C ARG A 5 -0.04 -2.59 -37.83
N GLY A 6 1.01 -1.76 -37.73
CA GLY A 6 1.28 -0.62 -38.61
C GLY A 6 0.41 0.63 -38.32
N LYS A 7 -0.48 0.58 -37.34
CA LYS A 7 -1.36 1.71 -36.98
C LYS A 7 -0.66 2.61 -35.95
N TYR A 8 0.47 3.23 -36.33
CA TYR A 8 1.37 3.96 -35.41
C TYR A 8 0.68 5.11 -34.67
N LEU A 9 -0.08 5.97 -35.38
CA LEU A 9 -0.78 7.10 -34.74
C LEU A 9 -1.77 6.65 -33.67
N TRP A 10 -2.60 5.66 -34.01
CA TRP A 10 -3.55 5.09 -33.03
C TRP A 10 -2.85 4.33 -31.93
N GLY A 11 -1.74 3.65 -32.25
CA GLY A 11 -0.88 3.01 -31.28
C GLY A 11 -0.30 4.02 -30.28
N PHE A 12 0.16 5.18 -30.76
CA PHE A 12 0.64 6.28 -29.95
C PHE A 12 -0.48 6.84 -29.02
N ILE A 13 -1.60 7.27 -29.60
CA ILE A 13 -2.71 7.89 -28.85
C ILE A 13 -3.22 6.96 -27.75
N VAL A 14 -3.54 5.71 -28.08
CA VAL A 14 -4.08 4.74 -27.12
C VAL A 14 -3.07 4.40 -26.04
N THR A 15 -1.79 4.20 -26.41
CA THR A 15 -0.76 3.92 -25.42
C THR A 15 -0.56 5.12 -24.48
N ALA A 16 -0.42 6.35 -25.00
CA ALA A 16 -0.23 7.52 -24.17
C ALA A 16 -1.42 7.75 -23.21
N LEU A 17 -2.66 7.65 -23.73
CA LEU A 17 -3.87 7.85 -22.94
C LEU A 17 -4.00 6.82 -21.80
N PHE A 18 -3.85 5.53 -22.12
CA PHE A 18 -4.00 4.50 -21.09
C PHE A 18 -2.81 4.46 -20.11
N THR A 19 -1.59 4.81 -20.55
CA THR A 19 -0.48 5.03 -19.62
C THR A 19 -0.76 6.21 -18.69
N ALA A 20 -1.32 7.31 -19.22
CA ALA A 20 -1.68 8.45 -18.38
C ALA A 20 -2.74 8.07 -17.33
N PHE A 21 -3.77 7.31 -17.70
CA PHE A 21 -4.79 6.83 -16.75
C PHE A 21 -4.23 5.87 -15.70
N GLU A 22 -3.36 4.95 -16.10
CA GLU A 22 -2.71 4.00 -15.19
C GLU A 22 -1.88 4.74 -14.15
N VAL A 23 -1.06 5.70 -14.58
CA VAL A 23 -0.23 6.51 -13.69
C VAL A 23 -1.09 7.45 -12.83
N TYR A 24 -2.17 8.01 -13.38
CA TYR A 24 -3.10 8.87 -12.65
C TYR A 24 -3.81 8.14 -11.51
N ALA A 25 -4.06 6.83 -11.64
CA ALA A 25 -4.58 6.00 -10.55
C ALA A 25 -3.66 5.98 -9.31
N ASN A 26 -2.43 6.45 -9.45
CA ASN A 26 -1.45 6.71 -8.40
C ASN A 26 -1.10 5.49 -7.53
N HIS A 27 -1.15 4.29 -8.11
CA HIS A 27 -0.70 3.08 -7.43
C HIS A 27 0.58 2.54 -8.09
N VAL A 28 1.70 3.21 -7.84
CA VAL A 28 3.00 2.98 -8.51
C VAL A 28 3.43 1.51 -8.44
N GLN A 29 3.17 0.81 -7.35
CA GLN A 29 3.50 -0.60 -7.16
C GLN A 29 2.77 -1.50 -8.17
N MET A 30 1.47 -1.28 -8.42
CA MET A 30 0.70 -2.05 -9.40
C MET A 30 1.18 -1.77 -10.82
N THR A 31 1.39 -0.51 -11.17
CA THR A 31 1.99 -0.10 -12.45
C THR A 31 3.33 -0.79 -12.67
N TYR A 32 4.19 -0.83 -11.64
CA TYR A 32 5.49 -1.52 -11.68
C TYR A 32 5.33 -3.03 -11.95
N TYR A 33 4.39 -3.70 -11.31
CA TYR A 33 4.15 -5.12 -11.55
C TYR A 33 3.64 -5.42 -12.96
N PHE A 34 2.78 -4.57 -13.51
CA PHE A 34 2.32 -4.73 -14.90
C PHE A 34 3.42 -4.54 -15.94
N LEU A 35 4.53 -3.86 -15.63
CA LEU A 35 5.69 -3.81 -16.52
C LEU A 35 6.28 -5.20 -16.80
N PHE A 36 6.24 -6.13 -15.83
CA PHE A 36 6.68 -7.51 -16.07
C PHE A 36 5.80 -8.22 -17.11
N VAL A 37 4.49 -8.01 -17.06
CA VAL A 37 3.55 -8.57 -18.04
C VAL A 37 3.81 -7.96 -19.42
N ILE A 38 3.95 -6.65 -19.51
CA ILE A 38 4.24 -5.94 -20.76
C ILE A 38 5.53 -6.44 -21.37
N LEU A 39 6.60 -6.57 -20.57
CA LEU A 39 7.89 -7.07 -21.00
C LEU A 39 7.78 -8.51 -21.54
N ALA A 40 7.11 -9.39 -20.81
CA ALA A 40 6.87 -10.77 -21.22
C ALA A 40 6.09 -10.84 -22.55
N MET A 41 5.07 -9.99 -22.73
CA MET A 41 4.31 -9.89 -23.97
C MET A 41 5.16 -9.37 -25.14
N VAL A 42 6.00 -8.35 -24.92
CA VAL A 42 6.92 -7.83 -25.94
C VAL A 42 7.90 -8.91 -26.38
N VAL A 43 8.51 -9.65 -25.44
CA VAL A 43 9.39 -10.78 -25.74
C VAL A 43 8.67 -11.82 -26.60
N ALA A 44 7.40 -12.15 -26.26
CA ALA A 44 6.62 -13.08 -27.04
C ALA A 44 6.35 -12.59 -28.48
N PHE A 45 6.13 -11.29 -28.66
CA PHE A 45 6.00 -10.70 -30.00
C PHE A 45 7.32 -10.77 -30.78
N VAL A 46 8.44 -10.47 -30.14
CA VAL A 46 9.77 -10.56 -30.76
C VAL A 46 10.06 -11.99 -31.25
N ILE A 47 9.81 -12.99 -30.43
CA ILE A 47 10.03 -14.42 -30.77
C ILE A 47 9.14 -14.86 -31.96
N LYS A 48 7.94 -14.31 -32.08
CA LYS A 48 7.01 -14.67 -33.17
C LYS A 48 7.38 -14.04 -34.51
N SER A 49 8.14 -12.96 -34.52
CA SER A 49 8.40 -12.12 -35.71
C SER A 49 9.19 -12.79 -36.86
N PRO A 50 10.21 -13.66 -36.65
CA PRO A 50 11.05 -14.18 -37.75
C PRO A 50 10.34 -15.10 -38.73
N SER A 51 9.09 -15.54 -38.44
CA SER A 51 8.43 -16.62 -39.22
C SER A 51 7.53 -16.15 -40.36
N SER A 52 7.49 -14.85 -40.70
CA SER A 52 6.60 -14.32 -41.72
C SER A 52 7.37 -13.45 -42.74
N ASN A 53 7.41 -13.91 -43.99
CA ASN A 53 8.05 -13.23 -45.15
C ASN A 53 7.31 -11.98 -45.64
N LYS A 54 6.53 -11.28 -44.81
CA LYS A 54 5.85 -10.03 -45.18
C LYS A 54 6.61 -8.83 -44.64
N GLU A 55 6.77 -7.78 -45.42
CA GLU A 55 7.45 -6.52 -45.06
C GLU A 55 6.97 -5.89 -43.75
N GLU A 56 5.71 -6.15 -43.32
CA GLU A 56 5.12 -5.67 -42.09
C GLU A 56 5.58 -6.40 -40.80
N THR A 57 6.47 -7.39 -40.92
CA THR A 57 6.90 -8.22 -39.77
C THR A 57 8.42 -8.20 -39.53
N GLY A 58 9.15 -7.38 -40.29
CA GLY A 58 10.61 -7.24 -40.17
C GLY A 58 11.03 -6.59 -38.83
N ILE A 59 12.27 -6.84 -38.41
CA ILE A 59 12.89 -6.25 -37.21
C ILE A 59 12.74 -4.72 -37.19
N SER A 60 12.91 -4.06 -38.36
CA SER A 60 12.75 -2.61 -38.48
C SER A 60 11.32 -2.13 -38.09
N HIS A 61 10.28 -2.85 -38.55
CA HIS A 61 8.88 -2.54 -38.15
C HIS A 61 8.66 -2.70 -36.64
N MET A 62 9.21 -3.76 -36.07
CA MET A 62 9.11 -4.00 -34.63
C MET A 62 9.82 -2.93 -33.80
N LEU A 63 11.02 -2.52 -34.21
CA LEU A 63 11.75 -1.43 -33.55
C LEU A 63 10.97 -0.12 -33.65
N LYS A 64 10.39 0.20 -34.80
CA LYS A 64 9.54 1.39 -34.98
C LYS A 64 8.29 1.33 -34.09
N ALA A 65 7.60 0.19 -34.05
CA ALA A 65 6.42 0.01 -33.23
C ALA A 65 6.74 0.14 -31.72
N SER A 66 7.86 -0.46 -31.29
CA SER A 66 8.35 -0.35 -29.91
C SER A 66 8.72 1.09 -29.56
N ALA A 67 9.44 1.79 -30.44
CA ALA A 67 9.80 3.19 -30.25
C ALA A 67 8.56 4.08 -30.11
N VAL A 68 7.54 3.89 -30.96
CA VAL A 68 6.26 4.60 -30.85
C VAL A 68 5.59 4.32 -29.50
N CYS A 69 5.57 3.09 -29.03
CA CYS A 69 4.98 2.75 -27.74
C CYS A 69 5.78 3.34 -26.56
N ILE A 70 7.11 3.36 -26.62
CA ILE A 70 7.97 3.94 -25.58
C ILE A 70 7.75 5.47 -25.51
N VAL A 71 7.78 6.16 -26.67
CA VAL A 71 7.52 7.61 -26.71
C VAL A 71 6.12 7.94 -26.22
N ALA A 72 5.12 7.15 -26.62
CA ALA A 72 3.75 7.32 -26.17
C ALA A 72 3.62 7.11 -24.64
N ALA A 73 4.24 6.08 -24.11
CA ALA A 73 4.27 5.83 -22.67
C ALA A 73 4.97 6.97 -21.91
N ALA A 74 6.08 7.49 -22.44
CA ALA A 74 6.76 8.65 -21.87
C ALA A 74 5.85 9.88 -21.83
N VAL A 75 5.11 10.17 -22.89
CA VAL A 75 4.10 11.27 -22.89
C VAL A 75 3.04 11.03 -21.82
N GLY A 76 2.49 9.81 -21.69
CA GLY A 76 1.52 9.45 -20.66
C GLY A 76 2.06 9.62 -19.23
N VAL A 77 3.32 9.26 -18.99
CA VAL A 77 4.02 9.49 -17.72
C VAL A 77 4.21 10.98 -17.45
N LEU A 78 4.67 11.75 -18.46
CA LEU A 78 4.90 13.21 -18.33
C LEU A 78 3.63 13.99 -17.99
N MET A 79 2.45 13.52 -18.42
CA MET A 79 1.16 14.13 -18.03
C MET A 79 0.92 14.10 -16.51
N ASN A 80 1.57 13.19 -15.79
CA ASN A 80 1.47 13.04 -14.34
C ASN A 80 2.80 13.38 -13.64
N LEU A 81 3.69 14.12 -14.31
CA LEU A 81 5.06 14.35 -13.84
C LEU A 81 5.09 15.03 -12.47
N SER A 82 4.22 16.01 -12.23
CA SER A 82 4.19 16.73 -10.95
C SER A 82 3.94 15.77 -9.78
N ASN A 83 2.92 14.94 -9.88
CA ASN A 83 2.60 13.96 -8.85
C ASN A 83 3.71 12.92 -8.67
N LEU A 84 4.21 12.33 -9.76
CA LEU A 84 5.27 11.31 -9.71
C LEU A 84 6.57 11.87 -9.12
N TYR A 85 6.98 13.07 -9.54
CA TYR A 85 8.22 13.70 -9.08
C TYR A 85 8.16 14.00 -7.58
N HIS A 86 7.06 14.63 -7.12
CA HIS A 86 6.94 14.96 -5.70
C HIS A 86 6.70 13.74 -4.82
N THR A 87 5.99 12.71 -5.30
CA THR A 87 5.90 11.42 -4.62
C THR A 87 7.28 10.75 -4.51
N TRP A 88 8.08 10.78 -5.58
CA TRP A 88 9.44 10.26 -5.54
C TRP A 88 10.31 11.06 -4.56
N GLN A 89 10.29 12.39 -4.61
CA GLN A 89 11.04 13.26 -3.71
C GLN A 89 10.64 13.01 -2.26
N TYR A 90 9.34 12.99 -1.96
CA TYR A 90 8.84 12.67 -0.63
C TYR A 90 9.28 11.28 -0.16
N SER A 91 9.27 10.29 -1.06
CA SER A 91 9.66 8.92 -0.71
C SER A 91 11.09 8.80 -0.20
N GLN A 92 11.99 9.74 -0.56
CA GLN A 92 13.38 9.73 -0.07
C GLN A 92 13.45 10.09 1.42
N GLU A 93 12.53 10.92 1.92
CA GLU A 93 12.46 11.34 3.31
C GLU A 93 11.66 10.38 4.20
N THR A 94 10.97 9.41 3.60
CA THR A 94 10.10 8.46 4.31
C THR A 94 10.83 7.15 4.63
N MET A 95 10.11 6.24 5.30
CA MET A 95 10.56 4.86 5.54
C MET A 95 11.02 4.12 4.27
N ARG A 96 10.68 4.63 3.07
CA ARG A 96 11.11 4.09 1.77
C ARG A 96 12.44 4.69 1.28
N GLY A 97 12.95 5.74 1.95
CA GLY A 97 14.27 6.30 1.73
C GLY A 97 15.36 5.50 2.46
N LYS A 98 16.61 5.87 2.25
CA LYS A 98 17.75 5.28 2.95
C LYS A 98 17.81 5.84 4.39
N SER A 99 18.00 5.00 5.39
CA SER A 99 18.31 5.45 6.74
C SER A 99 19.71 6.09 6.79
N GLU A 100 19.84 7.17 7.55
CA GLU A 100 21.15 7.74 7.92
C GLU A 100 21.77 7.00 9.13
N LEU A 101 20.98 6.19 9.86
CA LEU A 101 21.48 5.37 10.96
C LEU A 101 22.25 4.16 10.44
N VAL A 102 23.41 3.92 11.03
CA VAL A 102 24.16 2.67 10.84
C VAL A 102 23.66 1.69 11.90
N LYS A 103 22.95 0.65 11.45
CA LYS A 103 22.45 -0.43 12.33
C LYS A 103 23.43 -1.61 12.29
N GLU A 104 23.67 -2.26 13.42
CA GLU A 104 24.56 -3.43 13.54
C GLU A 104 24.03 -4.65 12.77
N ASN A 105 22.73 -4.82 12.66
CA ASN A 105 22.11 -5.94 11.93
C ASN A 105 21.89 -5.61 10.45
N SER A 106 22.94 -5.80 9.64
CA SER A 106 22.90 -5.53 8.20
C SER A 106 22.06 -6.54 7.39
N ALA A 107 21.77 -7.74 7.92
CA ALA A 107 21.09 -8.81 7.17
C ALA A 107 19.64 -8.46 6.80
N ASN A 108 18.94 -7.70 7.66
CA ASN A 108 17.57 -7.27 7.40
C ASN A 108 17.50 -5.98 6.54
N GLN A 109 18.59 -5.25 6.43
CA GLN A 109 18.61 -4.00 5.65
C GLN A 109 18.70 -4.26 4.15
N THR A 110 18.08 -3.36 3.37
CA THR A 110 18.26 -3.28 1.92
C THR A 110 19.10 -2.05 1.54
N SER A 111 19.73 -2.09 0.38
CA SER A 111 20.67 -1.02 -0.04
C SER A 111 20.00 0.37 -0.19
N SER A 112 18.69 0.44 -0.41
CA SER A 112 18.01 1.70 -0.74
C SER A 112 16.51 1.70 -0.51
N GLY A 113 15.99 0.86 0.38
CA GLY A 113 14.54 0.71 0.56
C GLY A 113 14.11 0.33 1.96
N LEU A 114 13.01 -0.39 2.01
CA LEU A 114 12.43 -0.92 3.25
C LEU A 114 13.27 -2.09 3.78
N GLU A 115 13.14 -2.40 5.05
CA GLU A 115 13.71 -3.60 5.65
C GLU A 115 13.03 -4.87 5.09
N ARG A 116 13.78 -5.99 4.96
CA ARG A 116 13.29 -7.24 4.35
C ARG A 116 12.06 -7.78 5.05
N ASP A 117 12.04 -7.77 6.38
CA ASP A 117 10.91 -8.25 7.17
C ASP A 117 9.66 -7.40 6.92
N TYR A 118 9.84 -6.08 6.78
CA TYR A 118 8.73 -5.17 6.46
C TYR A 118 8.22 -5.35 5.03
N ILE A 119 9.09 -5.59 4.05
CA ILE A 119 8.72 -5.91 2.66
C ILE A 119 7.87 -7.17 2.63
N THR A 120 8.28 -8.21 3.37
CA THR A 120 7.72 -9.56 3.32
C THR A 120 6.65 -9.83 4.39
N GLN A 121 6.30 -8.84 5.19
CA GLN A 121 5.30 -8.99 6.27
C GLN A 121 3.96 -9.53 5.75
N TRP A 122 3.47 -9.03 4.61
CA TRP A 122 2.31 -9.54 3.90
C TRP A 122 2.73 -10.51 2.79
N SER A 123 3.25 -11.66 3.18
CA SER A 123 3.56 -12.77 2.27
C SER A 123 2.39 -13.73 2.20
N TYR A 124 2.09 -14.17 0.98
CA TYR A 124 1.07 -15.20 0.75
C TYR A 124 1.59 -16.57 1.18
N GLY A 125 0.81 -17.33 1.88
CA GLY A 125 1.15 -18.72 2.20
C GLY A 125 1.14 -19.59 0.95
N ILE A 126 2.02 -20.59 0.87
CA ILE A 126 2.02 -21.54 -0.26
C ILE A 126 0.63 -22.20 -0.41
N GLY A 127 0.03 -22.62 0.71
CA GLY A 127 -1.33 -23.15 0.73
C GLY A 127 -2.44 -22.14 0.40
N GLU A 128 -2.18 -20.85 0.58
CA GLU A 128 -3.12 -19.79 0.20
C GLU A 128 -3.28 -19.68 -1.32
N THR A 129 -2.34 -20.14 -2.13
CA THR A 129 -2.45 -20.17 -3.59
C THR A 129 -3.73 -20.88 -4.06
N TRP A 130 -4.24 -21.82 -3.29
CA TRP A 130 -5.48 -22.52 -3.59
C TRP A 130 -6.73 -21.65 -3.50
N THR A 131 -6.65 -20.44 -2.93
CA THR A 131 -7.78 -19.49 -2.94
C THR A 131 -8.15 -19.05 -4.35
N LEU A 132 -7.21 -19.09 -5.31
CA LEU A 132 -7.51 -18.88 -6.72
C LEU A 132 -8.61 -19.80 -7.26
N LEU A 133 -8.76 -21.01 -6.68
CA LEU A 133 -9.72 -22.05 -7.04
C LEU A 133 -10.83 -22.23 -6.01
N VAL A 134 -10.48 -22.19 -4.71
CA VAL A 134 -11.39 -22.42 -3.57
C VAL A 134 -11.30 -21.23 -2.62
N PRO A 135 -12.26 -20.29 -2.62
CA PRO A 135 -12.14 -19.00 -1.91
C PRO A 135 -11.78 -19.13 -0.43
N ASN A 136 -12.37 -20.11 0.28
CA ASN A 136 -12.10 -20.34 1.71
C ASN A 136 -10.94 -21.32 1.97
N ALA A 137 -9.99 -21.49 1.04
CA ALA A 137 -8.83 -22.36 1.27
C ALA A 137 -8.03 -21.98 2.53
N LYS A 138 -8.08 -20.71 2.95
CA LYS A 138 -7.52 -20.21 4.21
C LYS A 138 -8.51 -19.31 4.98
N GLY A 139 -9.83 -19.54 4.84
CA GLY A 139 -10.87 -18.89 5.61
C GLY A 139 -11.37 -17.54 5.10
N GLY A 140 -10.78 -17.01 4.03
CA GLY A 140 -11.26 -15.79 3.36
C GLY A 140 -10.77 -14.51 4.02
N ALA A 141 -11.55 -13.85 4.89
CA ALA A 141 -11.20 -12.57 5.50
C ALA A 141 -10.87 -12.69 7.01
N SER A 142 -10.09 -11.73 7.51
CA SER A 142 -9.77 -11.57 8.93
C SER A 142 -10.94 -10.92 9.69
N VAL A 143 -12.07 -11.61 9.73
CA VAL A 143 -13.25 -11.24 10.50
C VAL A 143 -13.46 -12.25 11.63
N PRO A 144 -14.14 -11.88 12.74
CA PRO A 144 -14.47 -12.83 13.79
C PRO A 144 -15.20 -14.06 13.24
N LEU A 145 -14.80 -15.23 13.67
CA LEU A 145 -15.42 -16.48 13.23
C LEU A 145 -16.91 -16.52 13.56
N ALA A 146 -17.31 -15.92 14.69
CA ALA A 146 -18.69 -15.77 15.12
C ALA A 146 -19.59 -14.98 14.14
N ALA A 147 -19.01 -14.16 13.27
CA ALA A 147 -19.77 -13.45 12.24
C ALA A 147 -20.31 -14.38 11.13
N ASN A 148 -19.76 -15.60 11.01
CA ASN A 148 -20.14 -16.57 10.00
C ASN A 148 -21.15 -17.58 10.54
N LYS A 149 -22.44 -17.39 10.19
CA LYS A 149 -23.54 -18.26 10.67
C LYS A 149 -23.30 -19.73 10.35
N LYS A 150 -22.82 -20.08 9.15
CA LYS A 150 -22.55 -21.46 8.75
C LYS A 150 -21.41 -22.10 9.56
N ALA A 151 -20.39 -21.31 9.88
CA ALA A 151 -19.31 -21.76 10.75
C ALA A 151 -19.85 -22.11 12.15
N MET A 152 -20.71 -21.24 12.67
CA MET A 152 -21.26 -21.39 14.01
C MET A 152 -22.20 -22.60 14.17
N GLU A 153 -22.75 -23.15 13.09
CA GLU A 153 -23.51 -24.39 13.12
C GLU A 153 -22.67 -25.62 13.59
N LYS A 154 -21.34 -25.54 13.45
CA LYS A 154 -20.39 -26.58 13.86
C LYS A 154 -19.59 -26.20 15.10
N ALA A 155 -19.82 -25.02 15.64
CA ALA A 155 -19.13 -24.53 16.81
C ALA A 155 -19.76 -25.07 18.11
N ASP A 156 -18.90 -25.44 19.06
CA ASP A 156 -19.35 -25.76 20.42
C ASP A 156 -19.77 -24.43 21.11
N PRO A 157 -21.00 -24.35 21.66
CA PRO A 157 -21.49 -23.16 22.34
C PRO A 157 -20.58 -22.65 23.46
N ASN A 158 -19.81 -23.51 24.10
CA ASN A 158 -18.89 -23.15 25.16
C ASN A 158 -17.77 -22.20 24.68
N TYR A 159 -17.46 -22.21 23.37
CA TYR A 159 -16.41 -21.40 22.77
C TYR A 159 -16.93 -20.15 22.03
N PHE A 160 -18.23 -19.87 22.03
CA PHE A 160 -18.80 -18.70 21.36
C PHE A 160 -18.16 -17.37 21.75
N PRO A 161 -17.87 -17.09 23.04
CA PRO A 161 -17.16 -15.85 23.41
C PRO A 161 -15.77 -15.74 22.81
N LEU A 162 -15.06 -16.87 22.66
CA LEU A 162 -13.73 -16.91 22.06
C LEU A 162 -13.80 -16.72 20.54
N TYR A 163 -14.83 -17.23 19.87
CA TYR A 163 -15.03 -17.04 18.43
C TYR A 163 -15.43 -15.60 18.03
N GLN A 164 -15.74 -14.74 18.99
CA GLN A 164 -15.81 -13.29 18.78
C GLN A 164 -14.42 -12.66 18.56
N GLN A 165 -13.37 -13.28 19.07
CA GLN A 165 -11.99 -12.79 19.02
C GLN A 165 -11.14 -13.57 18.03
N ILE A 166 -11.38 -14.87 17.85
CA ILE A 166 -10.68 -15.73 16.91
C ILE A 166 -11.17 -15.44 15.49
N GLY A 167 -10.21 -15.14 14.59
CA GLY A 167 -10.51 -14.83 13.19
C GLY A 167 -10.96 -16.04 12.37
N GLN A 168 -11.76 -15.78 11.33
CA GLN A 168 -12.11 -16.80 10.33
C GLN A 168 -10.90 -17.20 9.48
N TYR A 169 -10.04 -16.23 9.14
CA TYR A 169 -8.83 -16.42 8.35
C TYR A 169 -7.72 -17.10 9.15
N TRP A 170 -7.06 -18.10 8.54
CA TRP A 170 -5.93 -18.85 9.13
C TRP A 170 -4.74 -18.96 8.16
N GLY A 171 -4.53 -17.96 7.30
CA GLY A 171 -3.37 -17.89 6.41
C GLY A 171 -2.15 -17.25 7.06
N GLU A 172 -1.14 -16.95 6.22
CA GLU A 172 0.17 -16.46 6.67
C GLU A 172 0.28 -14.93 6.72
N GLN A 173 -0.70 -14.21 6.17
CA GLN A 173 -0.71 -12.76 6.23
C GLN A 173 -1.19 -12.28 7.60
N PRO A 174 -0.72 -11.12 8.12
CA PRO A 174 -1.19 -10.57 9.39
C PRO A 174 -2.70 -10.33 9.41
N MET A 175 -3.25 -9.88 8.29
CA MET A 175 -4.69 -9.68 8.07
C MET A 175 -5.00 -9.64 6.57
N THR A 176 -6.24 -9.94 6.21
CA THR A 176 -6.76 -9.78 4.85
C THR A 176 -8.24 -9.44 4.85
N SER A 177 -8.69 -8.65 3.86
CA SER A 177 -10.10 -8.33 3.65
C SER A 177 -10.83 -9.37 2.80
N GLY A 178 -10.12 -10.33 2.21
CA GLY A 178 -10.67 -11.39 1.39
C GLY A 178 -9.61 -12.15 0.62
N PRO A 179 -9.97 -13.27 -0.02
CA PRO A 179 -9.04 -14.09 -0.79
C PRO A 179 -8.75 -13.47 -2.16
N VAL A 180 -7.59 -13.79 -2.72
CA VAL A 180 -7.35 -13.62 -4.16
C VAL A 180 -8.08 -14.76 -4.88
N TYR A 181 -9.12 -14.42 -5.65
CA TYR A 181 -9.97 -15.40 -6.31
C TYR A 181 -10.28 -15.00 -7.75
N VAL A 182 -10.06 -15.91 -8.70
CA VAL A 182 -10.24 -15.62 -10.14
C VAL A 182 -11.45 -16.32 -10.76
N GLY A 183 -12.18 -17.13 -9.99
CA GLY A 183 -13.31 -17.93 -10.46
C GLY A 183 -12.94 -19.39 -10.71
N ALA A 184 -13.71 -20.32 -10.14
CA ALA A 184 -13.40 -21.75 -10.21
C ALA A 184 -13.40 -22.27 -11.66
N PHE A 185 -14.42 -21.92 -12.45
CA PHE A 185 -14.46 -22.32 -13.86
C PHE A 185 -13.39 -21.60 -14.71
N VAL A 186 -13.03 -20.38 -14.36
CA VAL A 186 -11.94 -19.65 -15.02
C VAL A 186 -10.60 -20.36 -14.85
N VAL A 187 -10.34 -20.94 -13.66
CA VAL A 187 -9.15 -21.78 -13.43
C VAL A 187 -9.15 -23.02 -14.33
N MET A 188 -10.31 -23.69 -14.49
CA MET A 188 -10.41 -24.80 -15.44
C MET A 188 -10.10 -24.36 -16.87
N LEU A 189 -10.61 -23.23 -17.31
CA LEU A 189 -10.33 -22.69 -18.65
C LEU A 189 -8.88 -22.26 -18.80
N PHE A 190 -8.25 -21.75 -17.74
CA PHE A 190 -6.81 -21.46 -17.70
C PHE A 190 -5.99 -22.76 -17.93
N VAL A 191 -6.30 -23.84 -17.20
CA VAL A 191 -5.66 -25.14 -17.43
C VAL A 191 -5.91 -25.63 -18.85
N LEU A 192 -7.12 -25.49 -19.37
CA LEU A 192 -7.43 -25.82 -20.77
C LEU A 192 -6.58 -25.03 -21.75
N SER A 193 -6.29 -23.76 -21.46
CA SER A 193 -5.44 -22.90 -22.32
C SER A 193 -4.08 -23.50 -22.58
N LEU A 194 -3.51 -24.21 -21.59
CA LEU A 194 -2.17 -24.82 -21.69
C LEU A 194 -2.14 -25.90 -22.78
N PHE A 195 -3.26 -26.56 -23.04
CA PHE A 195 -3.39 -27.59 -24.06
C PHE A 195 -3.78 -27.04 -25.44
N VAL A 196 -4.70 -26.04 -25.47
CA VAL A 196 -5.32 -25.63 -26.74
C VAL A 196 -4.75 -24.36 -27.36
N VAL A 197 -4.19 -23.46 -26.56
CA VAL A 197 -3.58 -22.22 -27.05
C VAL A 197 -2.16 -22.52 -27.53
N LYS A 198 -1.81 -22.02 -28.71
CA LYS A 198 -0.48 -22.19 -29.31
C LYS A 198 0.22 -20.84 -29.44
N GLY A 199 1.55 -20.89 -29.47
CA GLY A 199 2.41 -19.73 -29.72
C GLY A 199 3.06 -19.13 -28.46
N PRO A 200 4.03 -18.23 -28.63
CA PRO A 200 4.85 -17.73 -27.53
C PRO A 200 4.09 -16.90 -26.50
N MET A 201 3.00 -16.22 -26.91
CA MET A 201 2.17 -15.42 -25.98
C MET A 201 1.63 -16.25 -24.81
N LYS A 202 1.23 -17.52 -25.07
CA LYS A 202 0.79 -18.42 -23.99
C LYS A 202 1.88 -18.60 -22.93
N TRP A 203 3.11 -18.85 -23.39
CA TRP A 203 4.23 -19.11 -22.49
C TRP A 203 4.65 -17.85 -21.72
N ALA A 204 4.60 -16.69 -22.37
CA ALA A 204 4.89 -15.42 -21.72
C ALA A 204 3.88 -15.09 -20.59
N LEU A 205 2.59 -15.25 -20.86
CA LEU A 205 1.55 -15.05 -19.87
C LEU A 205 1.61 -16.09 -18.75
N LEU A 206 1.87 -17.37 -19.08
CA LEU A 206 2.07 -18.41 -18.08
C LEU A 206 3.28 -18.14 -17.18
N ALA A 207 4.41 -17.73 -17.78
CA ALA A 207 5.61 -17.39 -17.03
C ALA A 207 5.35 -16.20 -16.07
N ALA A 208 4.63 -15.16 -16.52
CA ALA A 208 4.23 -14.04 -15.68
C ALA A 208 3.31 -14.49 -14.54
N THR A 209 2.35 -15.40 -14.80
CA THR A 209 1.48 -15.99 -13.77
C THR A 209 2.31 -16.74 -12.72
N ILE A 210 3.17 -17.65 -13.15
CA ILE A 210 4.01 -18.45 -12.23
C ILE A 210 4.93 -17.55 -11.42
N LEU A 211 5.59 -16.58 -12.07
CA LEU A 211 6.47 -15.63 -11.39
C LEU A 211 5.71 -14.83 -10.32
N SER A 212 4.50 -14.35 -10.62
CA SER A 212 3.70 -13.60 -9.65
C SER A 212 3.30 -14.46 -8.45
N ILE A 213 2.95 -15.72 -8.66
CA ILE A 213 2.62 -16.66 -7.57
C ILE A 213 3.87 -16.90 -6.70
N LEU A 214 5.01 -17.20 -7.30
CA LEU A 214 6.25 -17.48 -6.55
C LEU A 214 6.73 -16.25 -5.75
N LEU A 215 6.65 -15.04 -6.32
CA LEU A 215 7.02 -13.81 -5.63
C LEU A 215 6.02 -13.43 -4.54
N SER A 216 4.74 -13.77 -4.70
CA SER A 216 3.74 -13.51 -3.65
C SER A 216 4.01 -14.29 -2.36
N TRP A 217 4.71 -15.43 -2.45
CA TRP A 217 5.08 -16.23 -1.27
C TRP A 217 6.11 -15.53 -0.36
N GLY A 218 6.83 -14.51 -0.83
CA GLY A 218 7.70 -13.64 -0.06
C GLY A 218 8.58 -14.38 0.96
N LYS A 219 8.29 -14.22 2.27
CA LYS A 219 9.02 -14.90 3.36
C LYS A 219 9.00 -16.43 3.26
N ASN A 220 7.97 -17.00 2.63
CA ASN A 220 7.85 -18.44 2.43
C ASN A 220 8.70 -18.98 1.27
N PHE A 221 9.31 -18.07 0.47
CA PHE A 221 10.25 -18.39 -0.60
C PHE A 221 11.37 -17.35 -0.74
N MET A 222 12.12 -17.14 0.35
CA MET A 222 13.15 -16.10 0.44
C MET A 222 14.26 -16.21 -0.60
N GLY A 223 14.57 -17.41 -1.09
CA GLY A 223 15.60 -17.60 -2.13
C GLY A 223 15.33 -16.75 -3.38
N LEU A 224 14.11 -16.79 -3.92
CA LEU A 224 13.70 -15.96 -5.05
C LEU A 224 13.46 -14.52 -4.64
N THR A 225 12.81 -14.32 -3.50
CA THR A 225 12.45 -12.99 -3.00
C THR A 225 13.68 -12.10 -2.79
N ASN A 226 14.77 -12.65 -2.21
CA ASN A 226 16.02 -11.92 -2.04
C ASN A 226 16.65 -11.50 -3.37
N VAL A 227 16.61 -12.36 -4.41
CA VAL A 227 17.10 -11.98 -5.75
C VAL A 227 16.38 -10.75 -6.27
N PHE A 228 15.06 -10.65 -6.05
CA PHE A 228 14.29 -9.48 -6.47
C PHE A 228 14.56 -8.25 -5.59
N ILE A 229 14.66 -8.41 -4.28
CA ILE A 229 14.99 -7.33 -3.36
C ILE A 229 16.36 -6.73 -3.67
N ASP A 230 17.35 -7.56 -3.96
CA ASP A 230 18.75 -7.12 -4.10
C ASP A 230 19.08 -6.62 -5.50
N TYR A 231 18.52 -7.22 -6.54
CA TYR A 231 18.93 -6.96 -7.94
C TYR A 231 17.85 -6.26 -8.77
N MET A 232 16.55 -6.35 -8.41
CA MET A 232 15.52 -5.72 -9.24
C MET A 232 15.32 -4.25 -8.82
N PRO A 233 15.55 -3.29 -9.76
CA PRO A 233 15.40 -1.88 -9.45
C PRO A 233 14.03 -1.56 -8.84
N MET A 234 14.01 -0.74 -7.79
CA MET A 234 12.82 -0.29 -7.07
C MET A 234 12.03 -1.37 -6.30
N TYR A 235 12.29 -2.66 -6.46
CA TYR A 235 11.51 -3.71 -5.78
C TYR A 235 11.53 -3.55 -4.25
N ALA A 236 12.69 -3.20 -3.68
CA ALA A 236 12.87 -2.93 -2.24
C ALA A 236 12.15 -1.66 -1.73
N LYS A 237 11.52 -0.87 -2.61
CA LYS A 237 10.71 0.30 -2.23
C LYS A 237 9.24 -0.07 -1.91
N PHE A 238 8.82 -1.28 -2.25
CA PHE A 238 7.44 -1.73 -2.10
C PHE A 238 7.31 -2.73 -0.97
N ARG A 239 6.18 -2.73 -0.30
CA ARG A 239 5.80 -3.73 0.71
C ARG A 239 4.64 -4.57 0.20
N THR A 240 4.21 -5.58 0.99
CA THR A 240 3.04 -6.39 0.66
C THR A 240 3.25 -7.14 -0.65
N VAL A 241 4.24 -8.03 -0.65
CA VAL A 241 4.61 -8.83 -1.82
C VAL A 241 3.43 -9.64 -2.38
N ALA A 242 2.45 -10.02 -1.54
CA ALA A 242 1.23 -10.71 -1.97
C ALA A 242 0.45 -9.93 -3.05
N SER A 243 0.53 -8.61 -3.09
CA SER A 243 -0.19 -7.78 -4.07
C SER A 243 0.27 -7.99 -5.53
N ILE A 244 1.42 -8.65 -5.77
CA ILE A 244 1.85 -9.03 -7.12
C ILE A 244 0.93 -10.05 -7.79
N LEU A 245 0.04 -10.71 -7.02
CA LEU A 245 -0.98 -11.61 -7.56
C LEU A 245 -1.98 -10.92 -8.50
N VAL A 246 -2.03 -9.59 -8.52
CA VAL A 246 -2.77 -8.82 -9.55
C VAL A 246 -2.37 -9.25 -10.98
N ILE A 247 -1.13 -9.70 -11.19
CA ILE A 247 -0.69 -10.29 -12.45
C ILE A 247 -1.46 -11.58 -12.74
N ALA A 248 -1.56 -12.48 -11.75
CA ALA A 248 -2.30 -13.73 -11.90
C ALA A 248 -3.80 -13.47 -12.13
N GLU A 249 -4.38 -12.50 -11.43
CA GLU A 249 -5.79 -12.08 -11.62
C GLU A 249 -6.06 -11.53 -13.03
N PHE A 250 -5.06 -10.98 -13.70
CA PHE A 250 -5.17 -10.55 -15.10
C PHE A 250 -4.86 -11.67 -16.09
N THR A 251 -3.76 -12.40 -15.88
CA THR A 251 -3.23 -13.36 -16.88
C THR A 251 -4.03 -14.66 -16.93
N ILE A 252 -4.55 -15.15 -15.79
CA ILE A 252 -5.37 -16.36 -15.74
C ILE A 252 -6.68 -16.18 -16.52
N PRO A 253 -7.50 -15.14 -16.31
CA PRO A 253 -8.69 -14.91 -17.13
C PRO A 253 -8.38 -14.62 -18.59
N LEU A 254 -7.26 -13.93 -18.89
CA LEU A 254 -6.86 -13.68 -20.28
C LEU A 254 -6.58 -14.99 -21.02
N LEU A 255 -5.81 -15.91 -20.42
CA LEU A 255 -5.56 -17.24 -20.99
C LEU A 255 -6.85 -18.07 -21.08
N ALA A 256 -7.75 -17.98 -20.12
CA ALA A 256 -9.07 -18.62 -20.16
C ALA A 256 -9.91 -18.15 -21.37
N VAL A 257 -9.97 -16.84 -21.61
CA VAL A 257 -10.66 -16.28 -22.80
C VAL A 257 -9.98 -16.72 -24.08
N MET A 258 -8.64 -16.78 -24.13
CA MET A 258 -7.92 -17.30 -25.29
C MET A 258 -8.24 -18.77 -25.57
N ALA A 259 -8.45 -19.60 -24.53
CA ALA A 259 -8.89 -20.99 -24.68
C ALA A 259 -10.29 -21.09 -25.28
N LEU A 260 -11.26 -20.32 -24.77
CA LEU A 260 -12.63 -20.25 -25.32
C LEU A 260 -12.62 -19.82 -26.80
N GLY A 261 -11.83 -18.79 -27.13
CA GLY A 261 -11.66 -18.34 -28.52
C GLY A 261 -11.07 -19.41 -29.46
N LYS A 262 -10.28 -20.36 -28.92
CA LYS A 262 -9.76 -21.50 -29.69
C LYS A 262 -10.78 -22.61 -29.83
N VAL A 263 -11.54 -22.88 -28.78
CA VAL A 263 -12.56 -23.94 -28.79
C VAL A 263 -13.75 -23.55 -29.67
N PHE A 264 -14.24 -22.32 -29.57
CA PHE A 264 -15.37 -21.82 -30.36
C PHE A 264 -15.02 -21.35 -31.77
N GLY A 265 -13.73 -21.25 -32.12
CA GLY A 265 -13.27 -20.88 -33.46
C GLY A 265 -13.23 -19.37 -33.74
N LYS A 266 -12.87 -18.99 -34.97
CA LYS A 266 -12.67 -17.58 -35.39
C LYS A 266 -13.97 -16.75 -35.42
N GLY A 267 -15.12 -17.40 -35.51
CA GLY A 267 -16.42 -16.76 -35.64
C GLY A 267 -16.97 -16.09 -34.37
N TRP A 268 -16.29 -16.16 -33.26
CA TRP A 268 -16.77 -15.57 -32.00
C TRP A 268 -16.84 -14.02 -32.04
N TRP A 269 -16.01 -13.38 -32.86
CA TRP A 269 -16.00 -11.91 -33.07
C TRP A 269 -16.38 -11.51 -34.52
N GLY A 270 -16.86 -12.43 -35.35
CA GLY A 270 -17.12 -12.28 -36.75
C GLY A 270 -18.60 -12.05 -37.07
N THR A 271 -18.88 -11.85 -38.39
CA THR A 271 -20.21 -11.70 -38.93
C THR A 271 -21.08 -12.95 -38.70
N ASN A 272 -22.41 -12.78 -38.68
CA ASN A 272 -23.42 -13.80 -38.37
C ASN A 272 -23.29 -15.16 -39.08
N GLN A 273 -22.54 -15.24 -40.17
CA GLN A 273 -22.32 -16.49 -40.91
C GLN A 273 -21.26 -17.41 -40.32
N GLU A 274 -20.26 -16.84 -39.58
CA GLU A 274 -19.17 -17.62 -38.96
C GLU A 274 -19.54 -18.18 -37.57
N LEU A 275 -20.57 -17.66 -36.90
CA LEU A 275 -21.07 -18.10 -35.59
C LEU A 275 -21.84 -19.47 -35.67
N GLN A 276 -22.07 -20.01 -36.87
CA GLN A 276 -22.80 -21.26 -37.06
C GLN A 276 -21.92 -22.52 -37.13
N GLN A 277 -20.58 -22.37 -37.13
CA GLN A 277 -19.70 -23.54 -37.11
C GLN A 277 -19.64 -24.16 -35.73
N THR A 278 -20.05 -25.43 -35.63
CA THR A 278 -19.89 -26.23 -34.42
C THR A 278 -18.40 -26.40 -34.11
N PRO A 279 -17.98 -26.25 -32.84
CA PRO A 279 -16.61 -26.54 -32.44
C PRO A 279 -16.22 -28.00 -32.86
N ASP A 280 -14.98 -28.20 -33.32
CA ASP A 280 -14.48 -29.54 -33.61
C ASP A 280 -14.39 -30.33 -32.28
N ALA A 281 -15.49 -31.03 -31.94
CA ALA A 281 -15.66 -31.76 -30.69
C ALA A 281 -14.57 -32.83 -30.49
N ASN A 282 -14.15 -33.50 -31.56
CA ASN A 282 -13.19 -34.60 -31.45
C ASN A 282 -11.79 -34.08 -31.08
N ARG A 283 -11.43 -32.89 -31.54
CA ARG A 283 -10.12 -32.29 -31.32
C ARG A 283 -9.94 -31.80 -29.90
N TYR A 284 -10.97 -31.21 -29.29
CA TYR A 284 -10.84 -30.53 -28.00
C TYR A 284 -11.44 -31.31 -26.82
N LEU A 285 -12.15 -32.43 -27.08
CA LEU A 285 -12.80 -33.22 -26.03
C LEU A 285 -11.80 -33.70 -24.98
N LYS A 286 -10.69 -34.32 -25.39
CA LYS A 286 -9.66 -34.83 -24.47
C LYS A 286 -9.04 -33.69 -23.63
N PRO A 287 -8.57 -32.55 -24.19
CA PRO A 287 -8.14 -31.40 -23.41
C PRO A 287 -9.16 -30.89 -22.39
N VAL A 288 -10.44 -30.79 -22.75
CA VAL A 288 -11.50 -30.35 -21.84
C VAL A 288 -11.68 -31.32 -20.68
N LEU A 289 -11.73 -32.63 -20.97
CA LEU A 289 -11.90 -33.65 -19.93
C LEU A 289 -10.68 -33.69 -18.99
N VAL A 290 -9.47 -33.59 -19.51
CA VAL A 290 -8.24 -33.52 -18.69
C VAL A 290 -8.25 -32.30 -17.79
N SER A 291 -8.61 -31.12 -18.31
CA SER A 291 -8.69 -29.88 -17.54
C SER A 291 -9.78 -29.98 -16.46
N TYR A 292 -10.92 -30.59 -16.78
CA TYR A 292 -11.99 -30.86 -15.82
C TYR A 292 -11.50 -31.77 -14.67
N VAL A 293 -10.88 -32.89 -15.01
CA VAL A 293 -10.36 -33.83 -13.99
C VAL A 293 -9.30 -33.17 -13.11
N LEU A 294 -8.39 -32.41 -13.70
CA LEU A 294 -7.34 -31.70 -12.94
C LEU A 294 -7.89 -30.64 -12.00
N THR A 295 -9.01 -30.01 -12.30
CA THR A 295 -9.54 -28.92 -11.46
C THR A 295 -10.69 -29.35 -10.58
N ALA A 296 -11.74 -29.94 -11.14
CA ALA A 296 -12.86 -30.49 -10.39
C ALA A 296 -12.42 -31.67 -9.49
N GLY A 297 -11.51 -32.52 -9.99
CA GLY A 297 -10.93 -33.63 -9.23
C GLY A 297 -10.16 -33.17 -7.99
N ILE A 298 -9.38 -32.10 -8.10
CA ILE A 298 -8.69 -31.49 -6.93
C ILE A 298 -9.73 -30.98 -5.91
N CYS A 299 -10.81 -30.33 -6.34
CA CYS A 299 -11.86 -29.89 -5.43
C CYS A 299 -12.50 -31.08 -4.68
N VAL A 300 -12.75 -32.20 -5.36
CA VAL A 300 -13.27 -33.41 -4.74
C VAL A 300 -12.27 -34.01 -3.76
N LEU A 301 -10.99 -34.11 -4.14
CA LEU A 301 -9.93 -34.61 -3.25
C LEU A 301 -9.82 -33.76 -1.97
N PHE A 302 -9.86 -32.44 -2.11
CA PHE A 302 -9.83 -31.52 -0.97
C PHE A 302 -11.08 -31.67 -0.08
N ALA A 303 -12.25 -31.90 -0.68
CA ALA A 303 -13.48 -32.08 0.07
C ALA A 303 -13.52 -33.41 0.86
N LEU A 304 -12.97 -34.49 0.27
CA LEU A 304 -12.98 -35.81 0.90
C LEU A 304 -11.82 -36.02 1.88
N MET A 305 -10.68 -35.38 1.64
CA MET A 305 -9.47 -35.59 2.43
C MET A 305 -8.84 -34.24 2.83
N PRO A 306 -9.60 -33.32 3.48
CA PRO A 306 -9.13 -31.93 3.74
C PRO A 306 -7.87 -31.91 4.60
N ARG A 307 -7.77 -32.76 5.61
CA ARG A 307 -6.63 -32.81 6.56
C ARG A 307 -5.34 -33.38 5.97
N LEU A 308 -5.41 -34.06 4.83
CA LEU A 308 -4.21 -34.53 4.13
C LEU A 308 -3.45 -33.35 3.50
N PHE A 309 -4.17 -32.34 3.05
CA PHE A 309 -3.62 -31.17 2.35
C PHE A 309 -3.48 -29.91 3.24
N PHE A 310 -4.32 -29.81 4.27
CA PHE A 310 -4.38 -28.68 5.20
C PHE A 310 -4.46 -29.23 6.63
N SER A 311 -3.32 -29.66 7.18
CA SER A 311 -3.26 -30.46 8.42
C SER A 311 -3.84 -29.74 9.64
N ASP A 312 -3.65 -28.40 9.74
CA ASP A 312 -3.87 -27.75 11.03
C ASP A 312 -5.09 -26.83 11.08
N PHE A 313 -5.54 -26.22 9.98
CA PHE A 313 -6.60 -25.20 9.98
C PHE A 313 -6.39 -24.07 11.02
N VAL A 314 -5.16 -23.87 11.45
CA VAL A 314 -4.70 -22.86 12.43
C VAL A 314 -3.41 -22.28 11.88
N SER A 315 -3.23 -20.95 11.96
CA SER A 315 -1.98 -20.32 11.52
C SER A 315 -0.87 -20.50 12.54
N SER A 316 0.38 -20.35 12.09
CA SER A 316 1.55 -20.44 12.98
C SER A 316 1.51 -19.37 14.08
N SER A 317 1.04 -18.17 13.76
CA SER A 317 0.89 -17.05 14.70
C SER A 317 -0.20 -17.31 15.75
N GLU A 318 -1.35 -17.88 15.32
CA GLU A 318 -2.41 -18.27 16.25
C GLU A 318 -1.94 -19.39 17.18
N MET A 319 -1.24 -20.39 16.64
CA MET A 319 -0.70 -21.48 17.44
C MET A 319 0.27 -20.94 18.50
N GLN A 320 1.13 -19.98 18.14
CA GLN A 320 2.04 -19.34 19.08
C GLN A 320 1.28 -18.55 20.16
N ALA A 321 0.25 -17.78 19.80
CA ALA A 321 -0.57 -17.04 20.76
C ALA A 321 -1.34 -17.98 21.71
N LEU A 322 -1.89 -19.07 21.19
CA LEU A 322 -2.65 -20.05 21.97
C LEU A 322 -1.76 -21.00 22.79
N SER A 323 -0.48 -21.16 22.46
CA SER A 323 0.44 -22.06 23.15
C SER A 323 0.68 -21.71 24.63
N GLN A 324 0.32 -20.49 25.04
CA GLN A 324 0.38 -20.05 26.44
C GLN A 324 -0.75 -20.62 27.31
N TRP A 325 -1.77 -21.23 26.70
CA TRP A 325 -2.90 -21.79 27.41
C TRP A 325 -2.60 -23.21 27.93
N PRO A 326 -3.19 -23.64 29.06
CA PRO A 326 -3.07 -25.00 29.55
C PRO A 326 -3.59 -26.00 28.50
N SER A 327 -2.84 -27.06 28.26
CA SER A 327 -3.15 -28.07 27.23
C SER A 327 -4.52 -28.72 27.40
N GLU A 328 -5.01 -28.83 28.62
CA GLU A 328 -6.35 -29.40 28.92
C GLU A 328 -7.49 -28.54 28.36
N GLN A 329 -7.30 -27.21 28.28
CA GLN A 329 -8.26 -26.24 27.71
C GLN A 329 -7.99 -26.03 26.21
N LEU A 330 -6.74 -26.05 25.82
CA LEU A 330 -6.31 -25.76 24.45
C LEU A 330 -6.71 -26.87 23.47
N ASN A 331 -6.47 -28.13 23.80
CA ASN A 331 -6.70 -29.22 22.87
C ASN A 331 -8.17 -29.40 22.43
N PRO A 332 -9.18 -29.31 23.31
CA PRO A 332 -10.59 -29.32 22.88
C PRO A 332 -10.97 -28.11 22.04
N LEU A 333 -10.49 -26.92 22.38
CA LEU A 333 -10.70 -25.72 21.59
C LEU A 333 -10.14 -25.87 20.18
N LEU A 334 -8.88 -26.28 20.04
CA LEU A 334 -8.25 -26.52 18.73
C LEU A 334 -8.99 -27.58 17.92
N ALA A 335 -9.47 -28.67 18.55
CA ALA A 335 -10.23 -29.71 17.87
C ALA A 335 -11.54 -29.13 17.29
N ASN A 336 -12.27 -28.32 18.07
CA ASN A 336 -13.51 -27.72 17.60
C ASN A 336 -13.21 -26.63 16.54
N LEU A 337 -12.24 -25.76 16.75
CA LEU A 337 -11.81 -24.73 15.79
C LEU A 337 -11.45 -25.32 14.42
N ARG A 338 -10.69 -26.41 14.42
CA ARG A 338 -10.36 -27.16 13.20
C ARG A 338 -11.62 -27.69 12.51
N THR A 339 -12.56 -28.26 13.24
CA THR A 339 -13.82 -28.76 12.68
C THR A 339 -14.66 -27.67 12.06
N VAL A 340 -14.73 -26.48 12.70
CA VAL A 340 -15.47 -25.33 12.20
C VAL A 340 -14.84 -24.81 10.90
N ARG A 341 -13.52 -24.58 10.87
CA ARG A 341 -12.81 -24.06 9.69
C ARG A 341 -12.76 -25.08 8.55
N GLU A 342 -12.59 -26.37 8.85
CA GLU A 342 -12.69 -27.47 7.89
C GLU A 342 -14.05 -27.47 7.19
N SER A 343 -15.14 -27.24 7.91
CA SER A 343 -16.48 -27.21 7.34
C SER A 343 -16.65 -26.09 6.31
N LEU A 344 -16.06 -24.91 6.54
CA LEU A 344 -16.03 -23.79 5.59
C LEU A 344 -15.25 -24.13 4.33
N PHE A 345 -14.09 -24.73 4.49
CA PHE A 345 -13.25 -25.18 3.38
C PHE A 345 -13.94 -26.22 2.51
N VAL A 346 -14.47 -27.29 3.12
CA VAL A 346 -15.16 -28.37 2.42
C VAL A 346 -16.40 -27.89 1.67
N SER A 347 -17.17 -26.98 2.29
CA SER A 347 -18.33 -26.35 1.64
C SER A 347 -17.93 -25.61 0.35
N ASP A 348 -16.83 -24.88 0.37
CA ASP A 348 -16.34 -24.16 -0.81
C ASP A 348 -15.68 -25.07 -1.84
N CYS A 349 -15.10 -26.20 -1.45
CA CYS A 349 -14.61 -27.21 -2.38
C CYS A 349 -15.78 -27.77 -3.22
N TRP A 350 -16.90 -28.13 -2.58
CA TRP A 350 -18.11 -28.61 -3.28
C TRP A 350 -18.73 -27.51 -4.16
N ARG A 351 -18.76 -26.26 -3.68
CA ARG A 351 -19.20 -25.11 -4.47
C ARG A 351 -18.36 -24.96 -5.74
N SER A 352 -17.03 -24.96 -5.62
CA SER A 352 -16.12 -24.82 -6.77
C SER A 352 -16.27 -26.00 -7.74
N PHE A 353 -16.41 -27.23 -7.23
CA PHE A 353 -16.72 -28.41 -8.04
C PHE A 353 -18.00 -28.25 -8.86
N LEU A 354 -19.09 -27.77 -8.25
CA LEU A 354 -20.37 -27.57 -8.95
C LEU A 354 -20.28 -26.48 -10.04
N ILE A 355 -19.59 -25.38 -9.77
CA ILE A 355 -19.37 -24.29 -10.73
C ILE A 355 -18.55 -24.78 -11.92
N ILE A 356 -17.47 -25.50 -11.68
CA ILE A 356 -16.63 -26.10 -12.74
C ILE A 356 -17.44 -27.07 -13.57
N THR A 357 -18.23 -27.94 -12.93
CA THR A 357 -19.07 -28.94 -13.61
C THR A 357 -20.14 -28.30 -14.48
N ALA A 358 -20.83 -27.28 -13.97
CA ALA A 358 -21.83 -26.52 -14.74
C ALA A 358 -21.23 -25.85 -15.98
N GLY A 359 -20.08 -25.16 -15.82
CA GLY A 359 -19.36 -24.54 -16.93
C GLY A 359 -18.86 -25.55 -17.96
N ALA A 360 -18.28 -26.67 -17.50
CA ALA A 360 -17.82 -27.75 -18.36
C ALA A 360 -18.97 -28.41 -19.13
N ALA A 361 -20.13 -28.59 -18.49
CA ALA A 361 -21.33 -29.12 -19.15
C ALA A 361 -21.80 -28.21 -20.29
N LEU A 362 -21.89 -26.90 -20.08
CA LEU A 362 -22.23 -25.93 -21.14
C LEU A 362 -21.24 -25.99 -22.30
N LEU A 363 -19.94 -26.05 -22.01
CA LEU A 363 -18.89 -26.16 -23.00
C LEU A 363 -19.03 -27.45 -23.84
N LEU A 364 -19.24 -28.59 -23.18
CA LEU A 364 -19.41 -29.89 -23.83
C LEU A 364 -20.70 -29.96 -24.66
N LEU A 365 -21.83 -29.39 -24.19
CA LEU A 365 -23.07 -29.32 -24.94
C LEU A 365 -22.92 -28.50 -26.23
N ALA A 366 -22.20 -27.37 -26.16
CA ALA A 366 -21.87 -26.58 -27.33
C ALA A 366 -20.97 -27.32 -28.31
N MET A 367 -19.93 -27.99 -27.81
CA MET A 367 -19.01 -28.77 -28.64
C MET A 367 -19.73 -29.94 -29.36
N LYS A 368 -20.72 -30.57 -28.71
CA LYS A 368 -21.54 -31.63 -29.31
C LYS A 368 -22.68 -31.11 -30.22
N GLY A 369 -22.74 -29.81 -30.46
CA GLY A 369 -23.80 -29.19 -31.28
C GLY A 369 -25.20 -29.19 -30.68
N LYS A 370 -25.33 -29.63 -29.41
CA LYS A 370 -26.65 -29.65 -28.69
C LYS A 370 -27.06 -28.29 -28.17
N LEU A 371 -26.13 -27.36 -28.05
CA LEU A 371 -26.36 -25.97 -27.63
C LEU A 371 -25.68 -25.02 -28.62
N ARG A 372 -26.39 -23.98 -29.08
CA ARG A 372 -25.77 -22.95 -29.93
C ARG A 372 -24.68 -22.21 -29.19
N THR A 373 -23.55 -21.95 -29.85
CA THR A 373 -22.35 -21.27 -29.27
C THR A 373 -22.71 -19.98 -28.54
N THR A 374 -23.61 -19.17 -29.09
CA THR A 374 -24.05 -17.91 -28.46
C THR A 374 -24.65 -18.15 -27.07
N TYR A 375 -25.55 -19.11 -26.95
CA TYR A 375 -26.20 -19.43 -25.67
C TYR A 375 -25.21 -20.05 -24.68
N ALA A 376 -24.25 -20.85 -25.16
CA ALA A 376 -23.18 -21.39 -24.34
C ALA A 376 -22.28 -20.28 -23.77
N VAL A 377 -21.90 -19.30 -24.59
CA VAL A 377 -21.07 -18.15 -24.17
C VAL A 377 -21.84 -17.30 -23.16
N ILE A 378 -23.12 -17.01 -23.38
CA ILE A 378 -23.97 -16.28 -22.42
C ILE A 378 -24.07 -17.06 -21.10
N GLY A 379 -24.31 -18.37 -21.17
CA GLY A 379 -24.40 -19.23 -19.99
C GLY A 379 -23.08 -19.28 -19.21
N ILE A 380 -21.95 -19.41 -19.90
CA ILE A 380 -20.61 -19.38 -19.27
C ILE A 380 -20.38 -18.01 -18.60
N ALA A 381 -20.69 -16.91 -19.28
CA ALA A 381 -20.57 -15.56 -18.71
C ALA A 381 -21.45 -15.41 -17.46
N ALA A 382 -22.70 -15.92 -17.50
CA ALA A 382 -23.60 -15.89 -16.36
C ALA A 382 -23.05 -16.73 -15.17
N ILE A 383 -22.52 -17.92 -15.43
CA ILE A 383 -21.89 -18.75 -14.38
C ILE A 383 -20.70 -18.01 -13.76
N CYS A 384 -19.79 -17.44 -14.55
CA CYS A 384 -18.66 -16.69 -14.03
C CYS A 384 -19.11 -15.45 -13.23
N LEU A 385 -20.13 -14.73 -13.70
CA LEU A 385 -20.70 -13.59 -12.98
C LEU A 385 -21.32 -14.00 -11.64
N LEU A 386 -22.11 -15.06 -11.64
CA LEU A 386 -22.73 -15.60 -10.42
C LEU A 386 -21.68 -16.10 -9.42
N ASP A 387 -20.66 -16.80 -9.93
CA ASP A 387 -19.54 -17.29 -9.11
C ASP A 387 -18.83 -16.14 -8.39
N MET A 388 -18.40 -15.13 -9.14
CA MET A 388 -17.73 -13.94 -8.57
C MET A 388 -18.68 -13.14 -7.66
N TRP A 389 -19.96 -12.99 -8.05
CA TRP A 389 -20.94 -12.30 -7.23
C TRP A 389 -21.15 -12.96 -5.87
N MET A 390 -21.32 -14.27 -5.85
CA MET A 390 -21.51 -15.03 -4.60
C MET A 390 -20.31 -14.93 -3.66
N VAL A 391 -19.09 -14.87 -4.21
CA VAL A 391 -17.87 -14.69 -3.39
C VAL A 391 -17.74 -13.24 -2.93
N ASN A 392 -17.92 -12.28 -3.83
CA ASN A 392 -17.78 -10.85 -3.51
C ASN A 392 -18.77 -10.39 -2.44
N LYS A 393 -20.01 -10.89 -2.45
CA LYS A 393 -21.03 -10.57 -1.46
C LYS A 393 -20.70 -11.06 -0.03
N ARG A 394 -19.73 -11.93 0.13
CA ARG A 394 -19.22 -12.29 1.47
C ARG A 394 -18.42 -11.16 2.11
N TYR A 395 -17.73 -10.37 1.28
CA TYR A 395 -16.75 -9.35 1.68
C TYR A 395 -17.24 -7.92 1.46
N LEU A 396 -18.17 -7.73 0.52
CA LEU A 396 -18.84 -6.45 0.26
C LEU A 396 -20.35 -6.70 0.21
N ASN A 397 -21.03 -6.46 1.32
CA ASN A 397 -22.46 -6.69 1.49
C ASN A 397 -23.16 -5.47 2.09
N ASP A 398 -24.48 -5.54 2.19
CA ASP A 398 -25.30 -4.39 2.56
C ASP A 398 -25.04 -3.89 4.00
N ALA A 399 -24.54 -4.76 4.90
CA ALA A 399 -24.16 -4.38 6.27
C ALA A 399 -22.92 -3.46 6.34
N MET A 400 -22.15 -3.35 5.25
CA MET A 400 -20.98 -2.46 5.17
C MET A 400 -21.33 -1.06 4.69
N PHE A 401 -22.56 -0.85 4.20
CA PHE A 401 -23.01 0.48 3.79
C PHE A 401 -23.61 1.21 4.98
N VAL A 402 -23.17 2.43 5.18
CA VAL A 402 -23.63 3.32 6.24
C VAL A 402 -24.40 4.49 5.65
N GLU A 403 -25.21 5.17 6.46
CA GLU A 403 -25.89 6.38 6.05
C GLU A 403 -24.89 7.49 5.69
N LYS A 404 -25.32 8.37 4.80
CA LYS A 404 -24.51 9.50 4.31
C LYS A 404 -23.99 10.38 5.45
N SER A 405 -24.81 10.64 6.46
CA SER A 405 -24.47 11.41 7.66
C SER A 405 -23.28 10.84 8.42
N VAL A 406 -23.23 9.51 8.57
CA VAL A 406 -22.12 8.81 9.24
C VAL A 406 -20.82 8.93 8.41
N ARG A 407 -20.93 8.91 7.08
CA ARG A 407 -19.79 9.09 6.19
C ARG A 407 -19.26 10.53 6.19
N GLU A 408 -20.14 11.53 6.29
CA GLU A 408 -19.77 12.96 6.28
C GLU A 408 -19.20 13.40 7.61
N MET A 409 -19.63 12.79 8.72
CA MET A 409 -19.07 13.00 10.07
C MET A 409 -18.65 11.66 10.67
N PRO A 410 -17.53 11.08 10.21
CA PRO A 410 -17.08 9.75 10.63
C PRO A 410 -16.66 9.71 12.11
N LEU A 411 -16.26 10.85 12.65
CA LEU A 411 -15.82 10.98 14.03
C LEU A 411 -16.64 12.06 14.73
N GLN A 412 -17.06 11.77 15.95
CA GLN A 412 -17.73 12.73 16.82
C GLN A 412 -16.74 13.28 17.84
N MET A 413 -16.79 14.60 18.00
CA MET A 413 -15.97 15.30 18.97
C MET A 413 -16.35 14.85 20.39
N THR A 414 -15.38 14.41 21.16
CA THR A 414 -15.56 14.04 22.56
C THR A 414 -15.57 15.28 23.46
N ALA A 415 -16.00 15.14 24.72
CA ALA A 415 -15.88 16.21 25.70
C ALA A 415 -14.42 16.63 25.95
N THR A 416 -13.49 15.66 25.86
CA THR A 416 -12.05 15.90 25.95
C THR A 416 -11.54 16.76 24.79
N ASP A 417 -11.99 16.49 23.57
CA ASP A 417 -11.61 17.29 22.40
C ASP A 417 -12.15 18.72 22.51
N GLN A 418 -13.39 18.87 23.00
CA GLN A 418 -14.00 20.19 23.22
C GLN A 418 -13.19 21.02 24.21
N GLN A 419 -12.76 20.44 25.33
CA GLN A 419 -11.94 21.13 26.33
C GLN A 419 -10.60 21.58 25.76
N ILE A 420 -9.92 20.72 24.98
CA ILE A 420 -8.65 21.08 24.34
C ILE A 420 -8.84 22.23 23.34
N LEU A 421 -9.94 22.23 22.58
CA LEU A 421 -10.23 23.24 21.55
C LEU A 421 -10.71 24.59 22.14
N GLU A 422 -10.95 24.68 23.45
CA GLU A 422 -11.12 25.97 24.15
C GLU A 422 -9.83 26.80 24.16
N ASP A 423 -8.67 26.14 24.10
CA ASP A 423 -7.37 26.79 23.94
C ASP A 423 -7.25 27.38 22.52
N LYS A 424 -7.13 28.71 22.44
CA LYS A 424 -7.03 29.47 21.18
C LYS A 424 -5.59 29.78 20.78
N SER A 425 -4.59 29.11 21.39
CA SER A 425 -3.20 29.19 20.93
C SER A 425 -3.09 28.79 19.47
N LEU A 426 -2.25 29.48 18.71
CA LEU A 426 -2.13 29.30 17.25
C LEU A 426 -1.65 27.89 16.86
N ASP A 427 -0.76 27.32 17.68
CA ASP A 427 -0.21 25.99 17.43
C ASP A 427 0.23 25.28 18.71
N TYR A 428 -0.15 24.03 18.83
CA TYR A 428 0.30 23.07 19.84
C TYR A 428 0.01 21.64 19.39
N ARG A 429 0.63 20.65 20.04
CA ARG A 429 0.37 19.24 19.73
C ARG A 429 -0.24 18.50 20.91
N VAL A 430 -1.00 17.46 20.57
CA VAL A 430 -1.70 16.58 21.50
C VAL A 430 -1.14 15.18 21.42
N LEU A 431 -0.85 14.58 22.56
CA LEU A 431 -0.50 13.17 22.72
C LEU A 431 -1.70 12.39 23.25
N ASN A 432 -2.18 11.40 22.51
CA ASN A 432 -3.28 10.54 22.96
C ASN A 432 -2.74 9.20 23.46
N LEU A 433 -2.80 8.98 24.78
CA LEU A 433 -2.40 7.73 25.44
C LEU A 433 -3.58 6.78 25.64
N ALA A 434 -4.82 7.21 25.33
CA ALA A 434 -6.02 6.37 25.40
C ALA A 434 -6.23 5.52 24.13
N SER A 435 -5.43 5.74 23.10
CA SER A 435 -5.50 5.03 21.82
C SER A 435 -4.16 4.40 21.45
N ASN A 436 -4.13 3.67 20.33
CA ASN A 436 -2.86 3.24 19.73
C ASN A 436 -2.21 4.44 19.01
N THR A 437 -1.51 5.28 19.75
CA THR A 437 -0.98 6.59 19.36
C THR A 437 -0.41 6.66 17.92
N PHE A 438 0.32 5.63 17.46
CA PHE A 438 0.98 5.62 16.15
C PHE A 438 0.24 4.82 15.08
N ASN A 439 -0.96 4.31 15.40
CA ASN A 439 -1.75 3.48 14.49
C ASN A 439 -3.25 3.86 14.47
N GLU A 440 -3.56 5.12 14.71
CA GLU A 440 -4.89 5.69 14.68
C GLU A 440 -4.90 7.03 13.95
N ASN A 441 -6.08 7.56 13.59
CA ASN A 441 -6.25 8.85 12.91
C ASN A 441 -7.30 9.76 13.60
N GLU A 442 -7.90 9.32 14.69
CA GLU A 442 -8.99 10.03 15.39
C GLU A 442 -8.47 11.31 16.03
N THR A 443 -7.33 11.23 16.71
CA THR A 443 -6.71 12.40 17.35
C THR A 443 -6.33 13.46 16.30
N SER A 444 -5.76 13.05 15.17
CA SER A 444 -5.35 13.97 14.10
C SER A 444 -6.52 14.58 13.32
N TYR A 445 -7.75 14.10 13.52
CA TYR A 445 -8.93 14.68 12.92
C TYR A 445 -9.32 16.01 13.60
N PHE A 446 -9.12 16.13 14.90
CA PHE A 446 -9.47 17.33 15.68
C PHE A 446 -8.26 18.15 16.12
N HIS A 447 -7.07 17.52 16.25
CA HIS A 447 -5.87 18.13 16.83
C HIS A 447 -4.64 17.85 15.99
N LYS A 448 -3.58 18.65 16.17
CA LYS A 448 -2.24 18.31 15.70
C LYS A 448 -1.66 17.24 16.63
N SER A 449 -1.60 16.01 16.15
CA SER A 449 -1.17 14.86 16.93
C SER A 449 0.35 14.68 16.92
N ILE A 450 0.92 14.26 18.06
CA ILE A 450 2.28 13.70 18.12
C ILE A 450 2.36 12.36 17.38
N GLY A 451 1.24 11.62 17.36
CA GLY A 451 1.10 10.29 16.75
C GLY A 451 0.48 10.30 15.36
N GLY A 452 -0.37 9.32 15.14
CA GLY A 452 -1.12 9.10 13.89
C GLY A 452 -0.52 8.03 13.00
N TYR A 453 -1.40 7.42 12.17
CA TYR A 453 -1.01 6.44 11.19
C TYR A 453 -0.75 7.08 9.83
N HIS A 454 0.41 6.80 9.24
CA HIS A 454 0.69 7.09 7.84
C HIS A 454 1.58 6.00 7.23
N PRO A 455 1.23 5.41 6.07
CA PRO A 455 1.99 4.31 5.46
C PRO A 455 3.35 4.73 4.91
N ALA A 456 3.62 6.03 4.84
CA ALA A 456 4.87 6.63 4.42
C ALA A 456 5.33 7.70 5.42
N LYS A 457 5.46 7.31 6.71
CA LYS A 457 6.00 8.18 7.76
C LYS A 457 7.39 8.69 7.39
N LEU A 458 7.71 9.90 7.82
CA LEU A 458 9.07 10.41 7.73
C LEU A 458 10.02 9.49 8.52
N ARG A 459 11.11 9.07 7.90
CA ARG A 459 12.03 8.11 8.48
C ARG A 459 12.64 8.61 9.78
N ARG A 460 13.15 9.82 9.79
CA ARG A 460 13.74 10.42 11.00
C ARG A 460 12.75 10.55 12.15
N TYR A 461 11.48 10.82 11.84
CA TYR A 461 10.43 10.88 12.85
C TYR A 461 10.13 9.48 13.42
N GLN A 462 10.10 8.44 12.58
CA GLN A 462 9.95 7.05 13.06
C GLN A 462 11.14 6.60 13.91
N GLU A 463 12.35 6.96 13.50
CA GLU A 463 13.57 6.67 14.29
C GLU A 463 13.56 7.41 15.65
N LEU A 464 13.05 8.64 15.68
CA LEU A 464 12.83 9.39 16.93
C LEU A 464 11.75 8.74 17.80
N ILE A 465 10.66 8.23 17.19
CA ILE A 465 9.63 7.47 17.91
C ILE A 465 10.26 6.26 18.60
N GLU A 466 11.04 5.47 17.88
CA GLU A 466 11.65 4.24 18.39
C GLU A 466 12.66 4.51 19.50
N ALA A 467 13.51 5.53 19.33
CA ALA A 467 14.60 5.83 20.24
C ALA A 467 14.19 6.62 21.50
N HIS A 468 13.22 7.52 21.37
CA HIS A 468 12.89 8.48 22.43
C HIS A 468 11.41 8.57 22.75
N ILE A 469 10.52 8.83 21.77
CA ILE A 469 9.13 9.13 22.07
C ILE A 469 8.42 7.94 22.73
N ALA A 470 8.57 6.72 22.22
CA ALA A 470 7.94 5.54 22.81
C ALA A 470 8.47 5.21 24.21
N PRO A 471 9.79 5.26 24.48
CA PRO A 471 10.32 5.17 25.85
C PRO A 471 9.83 6.29 26.79
N GLU A 472 9.69 7.53 26.31
CA GLU A 472 9.13 8.62 27.10
C GLU A 472 7.66 8.38 27.45
N MET A 473 6.85 7.93 26.51
CA MET A 473 5.45 7.57 26.74
C MET A 473 5.30 6.45 27.80
N GLN A 474 6.20 5.46 27.77
CA GLN A 474 6.20 4.38 28.78
C GLN A 474 6.50 4.89 30.19
N ARG A 475 7.33 5.93 30.34
CA ARG A 475 7.64 6.56 31.63
C ARG A 475 6.55 7.56 32.04
N LEU A 476 5.94 8.24 31.07
CA LEU A 476 4.96 9.29 31.31
C LEU A 476 3.67 8.77 31.96
N MET A 477 3.14 7.63 31.51
CA MET A 477 1.88 7.08 32.06
C MET A 477 1.96 6.79 33.57
N PRO A 478 2.96 6.05 34.08
CA PRO A 478 3.12 5.86 35.53
C PRO A 478 3.30 7.19 36.28
N ALA A 479 4.11 8.10 35.72
CA ALA A 479 4.36 9.40 36.35
C ALA A 479 3.10 10.25 36.49
N ILE A 480 2.21 10.24 35.50
CA ILE A 480 0.89 10.90 35.58
C ILE A 480 0.02 10.23 36.64
N ALA A 481 0.03 8.91 36.74
CA ALA A 481 -0.77 8.18 37.73
C ALA A 481 -0.27 8.46 39.15
N ASP A 482 1.04 8.45 39.39
CA ASP A 482 1.67 8.75 40.68
C ASP A 482 1.40 10.20 41.12
N ALA A 483 1.41 11.13 40.19
CA ALA A 483 1.08 12.54 40.40
C ALA A 483 -0.44 12.83 40.43
N GLN A 484 -1.29 11.79 40.38
CA GLN A 484 -2.77 11.92 40.37
C GLN A 484 -3.30 12.88 39.28
N GLY A 485 -2.61 12.97 38.15
CA GLY A 485 -2.93 13.84 37.03
C GLY A 485 -2.39 15.26 37.12
N ASP A 486 -1.69 15.63 38.18
CA ASP A 486 -1.05 16.94 38.30
C ASP A 486 0.34 16.95 37.65
N MET A 487 0.40 17.40 36.39
CA MET A 487 1.65 17.45 35.62
C MET A 487 2.69 18.40 36.22
N THR A 488 2.34 19.32 37.12
CA THR A 488 3.33 20.19 37.78
C THR A 488 4.20 19.44 38.77
N GLN A 489 3.76 18.26 39.22
CA GLN A 489 4.51 17.38 40.10
C GLN A 489 5.37 16.35 39.34
N VAL A 490 5.23 16.30 38.02
CA VAL A 490 6.03 15.42 37.17
C VAL A 490 7.30 16.17 36.72
N ALA A 491 8.46 15.56 36.85
CA ALA A 491 9.75 16.15 36.42
C ALA A 491 9.85 16.13 34.87
N GLY A 492 9.09 17.01 34.18
CA GLY A 492 8.86 16.97 32.74
C GLY A 492 10.14 17.02 31.91
N ASP A 493 11.11 17.85 32.28
CA ASP A 493 12.36 17.98 31.55
C ASP A 493 13.27 16.75 31.66
N SER A 494 13.06 15.91 32.69
CA SER A 494 13.82 14.67 32.88
C SER A 494 13.13 13.44 32.31
N ILE A 495 11.79 13.42 32.32
CA ILE A 495 10.98 12.23 31.95
C ILE A 495 10.61 12.21 30.46
N TYR A 496 10.28 13.39 29.89
CA TYR A 496 9.78 13.49 28.51
C TYR A 496 10.26 14.76 27.75
N PRO A 497 11.59 15.03 27.74
CA PRO A 497 12.13 16.23 27.10
C PRO A 497 11.89 16.28 25.58
N VAL A 498 11.86 15.12 24.90
CA VAL A 498 11.61 15.05 23.46
C VAL A 498 10.13 15.38 23.14
N LEU A 499 9.21 14.98 23.98
CA LEU A 499 7.82 15.37 23.85
C LEU A 499 7.63 16.88 24.09
N ASN A 500 8.39 17.47 25.04
CA ASN A 500 8.39 18.91 25.30
C ASN A 500 8.89 19.73 24.11
N MET A 501 10.00 19.31 23.46
CA MET A 501 10.53 20.00 22.28
C MET A 501 9.60 19.90 21.05
N LEU A 502 8.73 18.89 21.02
CA LEU A 502 7.70 18.75 20.01
C LEU A 502 6.43 19.57 20.31
N ASN A 503 6.48 20.46 21.32
CA ASN A 503 5.35 21.29 21.74
C ASN A 503 4.10 20.48 22.13
N MET A 504 4.30 19.34 22.84
CA MET A 504 3.22 18.57 23.41
C MET A 504 2.58 19.35 24.56
N LYS A 505 1.47 20.03 24.28
CA LYS A 505 0.77 20.88 25.27
C LYS A 505 -0.31 20.11 26.02
N TYR A 506 -0.94 19.13 25.40
CA TYR A 506 -1.99 18.32 26.02
C TYR A 506 -1.70 16.83 25.87
N VAL A 507 -2.05 16.10 26.94
CA VAL A 507 -2.03 14.63 26.98
C VAL A 507 -3.45 14.15 27.24
N ILE A 508 -4.00 13.31 26.37
CA ILE A 508 -5.28 12.63 26.58
C ILE A 508 -5.00 11.31 27.30
N VAL A 509 -5.55 11.16 28.50
CA VAL A 509 -5.39 9.96 29.34
C VAL A 509 -6.69 9.18 29.46
N PRO A 510 -6.63 7.83 29.44
CA PRO A 510 -7.82 7.01 29.67
C PRO A 510 -8.23 7.02 31.14
N LEU A 511 -9.54 7.06 31.38
CA LEU A 511 -10.17 6.83 32.67
C LEU A 511 -10.92 5.50 32.70
N GLN A 512 -11.36 5.08 33.88
CA GLN A 512 -12.23 3.91 34.01
C GLN A 512 -13.55 4.11 33.24
N GLY A 513 -14.08 3.04 32.64
CA GLY A 513 -15.32 3.11 31.86
C GLY A 513 -15.17 3.66 30.45
N GLY A 514 -13.95 3.77 29.91
CA GLY A 514 -13.70 4.20 28.51
C GLY A 514 -13.80 5.72 28.30
N GLN A 515 -13.89 6.49 29.35
CA GLN A 515 -13.82 7.96 29.31
C GLN A 515 -12.36 8.42 29.18
N THR A 516 -12.17 9.65 28.74
CA THR A 516 -10.85 10.28 28.62
C THR A 516 -10.88 11.66 29.27
N VAL A 517 -9.71 12.16 29.66
CA VAL A 517 -9.53 13.51 30.19
C VAL A 517 -8.28 14.14 29.59
N PRO A 518 -8.29 15.45 29.24
CA PRO A 518 -7.10 16.14 28.80
C PRO A 518 -6.33 16.66 30.01
N ILE A 519 -5.02 16.49 30.00
CA ILE A 519 -4.12 17.04 31.00
C ILE A 519 -3.16 18.00 30.30
N MET A 520 -3.04 19.22 30.81
CA MET A 520 -2.13 20.22 30.25
C MET A 520 -0.69 19.97 30.74
N ASN A 521 0.25 19.99 29.79
CA ASN A 521 1.68 19.91 30.07
C ASN A 521 2.26 21.31 30.24
N PRO A 522 2.74 21.69 31.45
CA PRO A 522 3.34 23.00 31.69
C PRO A 522 4.79 23.11 31.20
N TYR A 523 5.43 22.00 30.82
CA TYR A 523 6.84 21.93 30.40
C TYR A 523 7.04 22.00 28.88
N ALA A 524 5.98 22.10 28.08
CA ALA A 524 6.11 22.27 26.62
C ALA A 524 6.98 23.50 26.28
N TYR A 525 7.97 23.34 25.37
CA TYR A 525 8.87 24.46 25.05
C TYR A 525 8.25 25.55 24.16
N GLY A 526 7.02 25.34 23.69
CA GLY A 526 6.30 26.26 22.82
C GLY A 526 6.66 26.07 21.34
N ASN A 527 6.28 27.06 20.53
CA ASN A 527 6.42 26.99 19.09
C ASN A 527 7.88 27.20 18.62
N ALA A 528 8.65 27.98 19.39
CA ALA A 528 10.05 28.21 19.13
C ALA A 528 10.75 28.77 20.40
N TRP A 529 12.04 28.48 20.55
CA TRP A 529 12.84 28.96 21.68
C TRP A 529 14.32 29.13 21.29
N PHE A 530 15.04 29.94 22.00
CA PHE A 530 16.47 30.05 21.88
C PHE A 530 17.18 28.93 22.65
N VAL A 531 18.35 28.51 22.15
CA VAL A 531 19.27 27.62 22.85
C VAL A 531 20.58 28.31 23.16
N ASP A 532 21.16 27.99 24.32
CA ASP A 532 22.40 28.59 24.82
C ASP A 532 23.64 27.92 24.24
N LYS A 533 23.48 26.65 23.76
CA LYS A 533 24.58 25.84 23.26
C LYS A 533 24.17 24.89 22.16
N LEU A 534 25.04 24.78 21.15
CA LEU A 534 24.94 23.74 20.10
C LEU A 534 26.01 22.67 20.30
N ASN A 535 25.57 21.41 20.33
CA ASN A 535 26.41 20.23 20.36
C ASN A 535 26.51 19.65 18.95
N TYR A 536 27.63 19.88 18.27
CA TYR A 536 27.85 19.31 16.95
C TYR A 536 28.33 17.87 17.02
N VAL A 537 27.79 17.01 16.18
CA VAL A 537 28.08 15.58 16.09
C VAL A 537 28.44 15.18 14.65
N GLU A 538 29.12 14.01 14.50
CA GLU A 538 29.64 13.58 13.20
C GLU A 538 28.60 12.86 12.35
N ASN A 539 27.58 12.24 12.95
CA ASN A 539 26.64 11.37 12.26
C ASN A 539 25.28 11.28 12.98
N ALA A 540 24.31 10.71 12.29
CA ALA A 540 22.95 10.58 12.78
C ALA A 540 22.79 9.70 14.03
N ASN A 541 23.65 8.67 14.22
CA ASN A 541 23.62 7.83 15.42
C ASN A 541 24.01 8.63 16.66
N GLU A 542 25.08 9.42 16.56
CA GLU A 542 25.52 10.31 17.63
C GLU A 542 24.48 11.41 17.91
N GLU A 543 23.84 11.97 16.86
CA GLU A 543 22.78 12.96 17.00
C GLU A 543 21.63 12.40 17.85
N LEU A 544 21.16 11.20 17.51
CA LEU A 544 20.06 10.55 18.18
C LEU A 544 20.41 10.14 19.62
N GLU A 545 21.60 9.59 19.84
CA GLU A 545 22.08 9.21 21.17
C GLU A 545 22.28 10.43 22.09
N ARG A 546 22.86 11.50 21.57
CA ARG A 546 23.13 12.73 22.30
C ARG A 546 21.88 13.44 22.76
N LEU A 547 20.80 13.34 21.97
CA LEU A 547 19.50 13.93 22.27
C LEU A 547 18.93 13.50 23.64
N GLY A 548 19.20 12.27 24.08
CA GLY A 548 18.79 11.77 25.39
C GLY A 548 19.71 12.17 26.54
N LYS A 549 20.80 12.94 26.29
CA LYS A 549 21.85 13.26 27.27
C LYS A 549 22.03 14.75 27.54
N VAL A 550 21.35 15.61 26.79
CA VAL A 550 21.43 17.08 26.88
C VAL A 550 20.15 17.68 27.41
N ASP A 551 20.24 18.85 28.02
CA ASP A 551 19.06 19.64 28.36
C ASP A 551 18.52 20.35 27.14
N LEU A 552 17.48 19.75 26.51
CA LEU A 552 16.88 20.24 25.27
C LEU A 552 16.21 21.61 25.37
N ARG A 553 16.00 22.10 26.58
CA ARG A 553 15.51 23.47 26.83
C ARG A 553 16.60 24.51 26.55
N HIS A 554 17.83 24.19 26.88
CA HIS A 554 19.01 25.08 26.81
C HIS A 554 20.01 24.68 25.74
N GLU A 555 20.03 23.41 25.35
CA GLU A 555 21.00 22.89 24.39
C GLU A 555 20.29 22.26 23.19
N ALA A 556 20.91 22.32 22.03
CA ALA A 556 20.48 21.55 20.87
C ALA A 556 21.63 20.70 20.31
N VAL A 557 21.28 19.63 19.61
CA VAL A 557 22.22 18.72 18.94
C VAL A 557 22.08 18.95 17.43
N ALA A 558 23.19 19.10 16.73
CA ALA A 558 23.20 19.32 15.28
C ALA A 558 24.28 18.48 14.59
N ASP A 559 23.98 17.96 13.42
CA ASP A 559 24.96 17.37 12.53
C ASP A 559 25.94 18.47 12.04
N LYS A 560 27.22 18.19 12.05
CA LYS A 560 28.29 19.11 11.60
C LYS A 560 28.06 19.71 10.22
N LYS A 561 27.32 19.05 9.34
CA LYS A 561 26.98 19.59 8.02
C LYS A 561 26.17 20.88 8.07
N PHE A 562 25.51 21.19 9.18
CA PHE A 562 24.76 22.43 9.41
C PHE A 562 25.56 23.52 10.14
N LYS A 563 26.87 23.29 10.37
CA LYS A 563 27.69 24.24 11.15
C LYS A 563 27.87 25.60 10.44
N GLU A 564 27.93 25.61 9.11
CA GLU A 564 28.04 26.85 8.36
C GLU A 564 26.76 27.70 8.46
N GLN A 565 25.58 27.07 8.49
CA GLN A 565 24.29 27.75 8.59
C GLN A 565 23.98 28.22 10.01
N LEU A 566 24.32 27.39 11.02
CA LEU A 566 23.91 27.64 12.40
C LEU A 566 24.98 28.34 13.23
N GLY A 567 26.27 28.23 12.87
CA GLY A 567 27.37 28.80 13.65
C GLY A 567 27.41 28.28 15.09
N ASP A 568 27.78 29.16 16.02
CA ASP A 568 27.77 28.86 17.45
C ASP A 568 26.55 29.53 18.12
N ALA A 569 25.94 28.86 19.09
CA ALA A 569 24.89 29.45 19.92
C ALA A 569 25.49 30.40 20.95
N VAL A 570 24.69 31.35 21.39
CA VAL A 570 25.07 32.35 22.38
C VAL A 570 24.13 32.23 23.58
N GLU A 571 24.73 32.20 24.79
CA GLU A 571 23.93 32.21 26.00
C GLU A 571 22.99 33.40 26.06
N GLN A 572 21.68 33.11 26.22
CA GLN A 572 20.62 34.09 26.12
C GLN A 572 20.45 34.88 27.42
N ASP A 573 19.83 36.04 27.27
CA ASP A 573 19.32 36.81 28.40
C ASP A 573 17.80 36.55 28.58
N THR A 574 17.30 36.93 29.73
CA THR A 574 15.86 36.73 30.07
C THR A 574 14.90 37.58 29.23
N ALA A 575 15.41 38.49 28.42
CA ALA A 575 14.64 39.38 27.53
C ALA A 575 14.47 38.80 26.13
N SER A 576 15.18 37.72 25.79
CA SER A 576 15.05 37.04 24.48
C SER A 576 13.73 36.31 24.37
N VAL A 577 12.93 36.64 23.35
CA VAL A 577 11.57 36.10 23.14
C VAL A 577 11.35 35.77 21.69
N VAL A 578 10.68 34.64 21.43
CA VAL A 578 10.15 34.24 20.11
C VAL A 578 8.66 34.05 20.23
N THR A 579 7.90 34.72 19.38
CA THR A 579 6.43 34.64 19.38
C THR A 579 5.92 34.27 18.00
N LEU A 580 5.15 33.18 17.90
CA LEU A 580 4.42 32.83 16.69
C LEU A 580 3.26 33.82 16.50
N THR A 581 3.19 34.49 15.36
CA THR A 581 2.17 35.51 15.05
C THR A 581 1.15 35.06 14.02
N ALA A 582 1.53 34.13 13.13
CA ALA A 582 0.62 33.51 12.18
C ALA A 582 1.03 32.05 11.90
N TYR A 583 0.03 31.20 11.76
CA TYR A 583 0.21 29.80 11.40
C TYR A 583 -0.73 29.42 10.26
N GLU A 584 -0.15 29.24 9.08
CA GLU A 584 -0.83 28.76 7.88
C GLU A 584 -0.13 27.50 7.37
N PRO A 585 -0.79 26.61 6.61
CA PRO A 585 -0.21 25.33 6.18
C PRO A 585 1.15 25.43 5.48
N ASN A 586 1.36 26.53 4.73
CA ASN A 586 2.57 26.76 3.95
C ASN A 586 3.34 28.02 4.35
N GLU A 587 2.93 28.71 5.41
CA GLU A 587 3.57 29.94 5.87
C GLU A 587 3.45 30.09 7.39
N LEU A 588 4.57 30.28 8.08
CA LEU A 588 4.64 30.52 9.51
C LEU A 588 5.38 31.85 9.75
N LYS A 589 4.82 32.72 10.62
CA LYS A 589 5.41 34.01 10.95
C LYS A 589 5.74 34.09 12.43
N TYR A 590 6.93 34.58 12.72
CA TYR A 590 7.41 34.75 14.08
C TYR A 590 7.97 36.15 14.24
N ASN A 591 7.67 36.77 15.38
CA ASN A 591 8.39 37.95 15.88
C ASN A 591 9.44 37.48 16.86
N VAL A 592 10.68 37.85 16.63
CA VAL A 592 11.82 37.48 17.45
C VAL A 592 12.49 38.71 17.99
N ARG A 593 12.80 38.71 19.29
CA ARG A 593 13.59 39.77 19.92
C ARG A 593 14.72 39.14 20.74
N SER A 594 15.95 39.55 20.51
CA SER A 594 17.11 39.13 21.31
C SER A 594 18.17 40.21 21.30
N GLY A 595 18.67 40.56 22.48
CA GLY A 595 19.79 41.52 22.63
C GLY A 595 21.12 40.96 22.14
N LYS A 596 21.29 39.64 22.13
CA LYS A 596 22.53 38.93 21.79
C LYS A 596 22.50 38.24 20.43
N GLY A 597 21.33 38.04 19.86
CA GLY A 597 21.14 37.13 18.70
C GLY A 597 21.25 35.65 19.14
N GLY A 598 21.57 34.77 18.22
CA GLY A 598 21.80 33.34 18.50
C GLY A 598 20.85 32.39 17.79
N VAL A 599 20.86 31.14 18.19
CA VAL A 599 20.14 30.07 17.50
C VAL A 599 18.74 29.88 18.07
N VAL A 600 17.74 30.05 17.20
CA VAL A 600 16.32 29.75 17.48
C VAL A 600 16.00 28.38 16.95
N VAL A 601 15.42 27.52 17.80
CA VAL A 601 14.86 26.23 17.43
C VAL A 601 13.35 26.38 17.27
N PHE A 602 12.81 25.90 16.15
CA PHE A 602 11.35 25.88 15.89
C PHE A 602 10.82 24.48 16.11
N SER A 603 9.73 24.34 16.86
CA SER A 603 9.05 23.06 17.09
C SER A 603 8.33 22.57 15.83
N GLU A 604 9.03 22.63 14.69
CA GLU A 604 8.55 22.26 13.36
C GLU A 604 9.49 21.26 12.71
N ILE A 605 8.90 20.20 12.11
CA ILE A 605 9.68 19.15 11.48
C ILE A 605 10.43 19.68 10.26
N TYR A 606 11.74 19.44 10.22
CA TYR A 606 12.57 19.80 9.06
C TYR A 606 12.18 18.92 7.86
N TYR A 607 11.84 19.59 6.77
CA TYR A 607 11.55 18.95 5.50
C TYR A 607 12.12 19.79 4.35
N PRO A 608 12.75 19.16 3.32
CA PRO A 608 13.30 19.88 2.18
C PRO A 608 12.22 20.66 1.41
N GLY A 609 12.54 21.91 1.06
CA GLY A 609 11.62 22.80 0.35
C GLY A 609 11.01 23.92 1.21
N TRP A 610 11.19 23.86 2.53
CA TRP A 610 10.97 25.02 3.38
C TRP A 610 12.13 26.01 3.23
N THR A 611 11.81 27.28 3.15
CA THR A 611 12.75 28.42 3.10
C THR A 611 12.45 29.38 4.23
N ALA A 612 13.44 30.15 4.64
CA ALA A 612 13.27 31.19 5.65
C ALA A 612 13.62 32.56 5.06
N THR A 613 12.94 33.60 5.54
CA THR A 613 13.37 34.99 5.40
C THR A 613 13.42 35.63 6.78
N VAL A 614 14.40 36.50 6.98
CA VAL A 614 14.55 37.37 8.16
C VAL A 614 14.50 38.81 7.67
N ASP A 615 13.50 39.57 8.09
CA ASP A 615 13.23 40.94 7.63
C ASP A 615 13.16 41.05 6.10
N GLY A 616 12.60 39.99 5.46
CA GLY A 616 12.48 39.90 4.00
C GLY A 616 13.75 39.40 3.26
N ALA A 617 14.89 39.30 3.92
CA ALA A 617 16.11 38.71 3.34
C ALA A 617 16.15 37.17 3.49
N GLU A 618 16.57 36.46 2.44
CA GLU A 618 16.72 35.00 2.49
C GLU A 618 17.72 34.59 3.58
N ALA A 619 17.36 33.52 4.34
CA ALA A 619 18.18 32.92 5.37
C ALA A 619 18.16 31.40 5.25
N GLU A 620 19.26 30.75 5.58
CA GLU A 620 19.39 29.30 5.47
C GLU A 620 18.94 28.59 6.76
N LEU A 621 17.97 27.67 6.59
CA LEU A 621 17.50 26.79 7.67
C LEU A 621 18.48 25.64 7.93
N GLY A 622 18.83 25.46 9.20
CA GLY A 622 19.51 24.26 9.68
C GLY A 622 18.53 23.24 10.28
N ARG A 623 19.02 22.05 10.52
CA ARG A 623 18.33 20.99 11.28
C ARG A 623 19.05 20.74 12.60
N VAL A 624 18.28 20.69 13.68
CA VAL A 624 18.74 20.34 15.02
C VAL A 624 17.82 19.31 15.65
N ASN A 625 18.26 18.72 16.74
CA ASN A 625 17.49 17.78 17.54
C ASN A 625 16.86 16.67 16.69
N TYR A 626 17.64 16.19 15.71
CA TYR A 626 17.31 15.12 14.79
C TYR A 626 16.21 15.45 13.75
N VAL A 627 15.20 16.24 14.12
CA VAL A 627 14.01 16.47 13.29
C VAL A 627 13.56 17.93 13.22
N LEU A 628 14.08 18.86 14.03
CA LEU A 628 13.55 20.22 14.12
C LEU A 628 14.33 21.22 13.24
N ARG A 629 13.65 22.30 12.87
CA ARG A 629 14.24 23.44 12.14
C ARG A 629 14.96 24.37 13.11
N ALA A 630 16.03 25.00 12.66
CA ALA A 630 16.69 26.05 13.41
C ALA A 630 17.23 27.14 12.47
N LEU A 631 17.43 28.34 13.04
CA LEU A 631 17.91 29.51 12.34
C LEU A 631 18.81 30.31 13.27
N ASN A 632 19.95 30.78 12.77
CA ASN A 632 20.81 31.72 13.50
C ASN A 632 20.43 33.17 13.17
N LEU A 633 20.17 33.96 14.22
CA LEU A 633 19.72 35.33 14.12
C LEU A 633 20.76 36.30 14.70
N LYS A 634 20.84 37.49 14.14
CA LYS A 634 21.63 38.59 14.67
C LYS A 634 20.94 39.21 15.89
N PRO A 635 21.65 40.00 16.72
CA PRO A 635 21.00 40.81 17.76
C PRO A 635 19.99 41.81 17.13
N GLY A 636 18.81 41.93 17.79
CA GLY A 636 17.78 42.87 17.32
C GLY A 636 16.36 42.33 17.46
N GLU A 637 15.45 43.04 16.83
CA GLU A 637 14.07 42.60 16.59
C GLU A 637 13.93 42.19 15.13
N HIS A 638 13.37 41.01 14.89
CA HIS A 638 13.27 40.40 13.55
C HIS A 638 11.91 39.83 13.30
N GLU A 639 11.42 39.99 12.07
CA GLU A 639 10.32 39.18 11.52
C GLU A 639 10.93 37.99 10.78
N VAL A 640 10.62 36.78 11.26
CA VAL A 640 11.02 35.53 10.62
C VAL A 640 9.81 34.90 9.93
N VAL A 641 9.92 34.66 8.62
CA VAL A 641 8.88 33.99 7.84
C VAL A 641 9.42 32.69 7.27
N LEU A 642 8.80 31.58 7.65
CA LEU A 642 9.08 30.26 7.08
C LEU A 642 8.04 29.96 6.00
N THR A 643 8.46 29.63 4.78
CA THR A 643 7.56 29.40 3.64
C THR A 643 7.87 28.09 2.94
N PHE A 644 6.81 27.32 2.61
CA PHE A 644 6.91 26.12 1.79
C PHE A 644 6.38 26.39 0.38
N LYS A 645 7.28 26.65 -0.56
CA LYS A 645 6.93 26.92 -1.97
C LYS A 645 7.99 26.35 -2.93
N PRO A 646 8.07 25.02 -3.08
CA PRO A 646 9.07 24.40 -3.94
C PRO A 646 8.93 24.82 -5.40
N ARG A 647 9.99 25.36 -6.01
CA ARG A 647 10.02 25.76 -7.43
C ARG A 647 9.80 24.58 -8.39
N SER A 648 10.03 23.36 -7.93
CA SER A 648 9.80 22.13 -8.68
C SER A 648 8.34 21.95 -9.11
N ILE A 649 7.37 22.40 -8.30
CA ILE A 649 5.93 22.27 -8.60
C ILE A 649 5.62 22.98 -9.93
N GLN A 650 5.95 24.27 -10.05
CA GLN A 650 5.68 25.04 -11.26
C GLN A 650 6.34 24.42 -12.51
N ARG A 651 7.59 23.93 -12.38
CA ARG A 651 8.32 23.34 -13.51
C ARG A 651 7.68 22.04 -13.96
N THR A 652 7.35 21.15 -13.02
CA THR A 652 6.77 19.84 -13.33
C THR A 652 5.34 19.96 -13.86
N GLU A 653 4.54 20.89 -13.36
CA GLU A 653 3.20 21.19 -13.91
C GLU A 653 3.25 21.75 -15.32
N THR A 654 4.18 22.66 -15.61
CA THR A 654 4.36 23.20 -16.97
C THR A 654 4.64 22.06 -17.97
N ILE A 655 5.50 21.11 -17.60
CA ILE A 655 5.80 19.94 -18.45
C ILE A 655 4.56 19.05 -18.59
N ALA A 656 3.81 18.82 -17.52
CA ALA A 656 2.60 17.99 -17.53
C ALA A 656 1.52 18.60 -18.44
N TYR A 657 1.30 19.90 -18.38
CA TYR A 657 0.38 20.61 -19.27
C TYR A 657 0.82 20.55 -20.73
N ALA A 658 2.13 20.72 -21.02
CA ALA A 658 2.66 20.60 -22.38
C ALA A 658 2.45 19.19 -22.96
N ALA A 659 2.69 18.15 -22.16
CA ALA A 659 2.45 16.76 -22.55
C ALA A 659 0.94 16.48 -22.81
N SER A 660 0.07 17.03 -21.97
CA SER A 660 -1.40 16.93 -22.13
C SER A 660 -1.87 17.61 -23.40
N LEU A 661 -1.37 18.80 -23.69
CA LEU A 661 -1.67 19.53 -24.93
C LEU A 661 -1.21 18.75 -26.17
N LEU A 662 -0.01 18.16 -26.13
CA LEU A 662 0.52 17.34 -27.21
C LEU A 662 -0.43 16.14 -27.51
N LEU A 663 -0.88 15.45 -26.49
CA LEU A 663 -1.83 14.33 -26.68
C LEU A 663 -3.16 14.83 -27.22
N LEU A 664 -3.70 15.94 -26.73
CA LEU A 664 -4.93 16.55 -27.21
C LEU A 664 -4.83 16.90 -28.70
N LEU A 665 -3.74 17.52 -29.12
CA LEU A 665 -3.49 17.87 -30.52
C LEU A 665 -3.39 16.60 -31.39
N ALA A 666 -2.77 15.53 -30.91
CA ALA A 666 -2.71 14.25 -31.62
C ALA A 666 -4.11 13.63 -31.81
N VAL A 667 -4.98 13.69 -30.78
CA VAL A 667 -6.37 13.22 -30.85
C VAL A 667 -7.19 14.04 -31.84
N LEU A 668 -7.15 15.37 -31.75
CA LEU A 668 -7.87 16.27 -32.64
C LEU A 668 -7.39 16.12 -34.09
N GLY A 669 -6.07 16.06 -34.32
CA GLY A 669 -5.48 15.83 -35.65
C GLY A 669 -5.92 14.49 -36.24
N SER A 670 -5.98 13.42 -35.44
CA SER A 670 -6.46 12.11 -35.88
C SER A 670 -7.94 12.12 -36.28
N GLY A 671 -8.78 12.84 -35.50
CA GLY A 671 -10.20 13.02 -35.80
C GLY A 671 -10.41 13.79 -37.08
N TRP A 672 -9.66 14.86 -37.31
CA TRP A 672 -9.71 15.65 -38.54
C TRP A 672 -9.29 14.84 -39.77
N PHE A 673 -8.25 14.02 -39.64
CA PHE A 673 -7.77 13.14 -40.73
C PHE A 673 -8.81 12.09 -41.11
N LEU A 674 -9.49 11.49 -40.13
CA LEU A 674 -10.60 10.56 -40.39
C LEU A 674 -11.78 11.24 -41.06
N PHE A 675 -12.15 12.46 -40.67
CA PHE A 675 -13.22 13.24 -41.27
C PHE A 675 -12.93 13.56 -42.73
N LYS A 676 -11.67 13.99 -43.06
CA LYS A 676 -11.25 14.19 -44.46
C LYS A 676 -11.29 12.93 -45.30
N ARG A 677 -10.96 11.77 -44.73
CA ARG A 677 -10.93 10.47 -45.42
C ARG A 677 -12.35 9.93 -45.71
N LYS A 678 -13.35 10.32 -44.92
CA LYS A 678 -14.76 9.98 -45.19
C LYS A 678 -15.39 10.87 -46.25
N LYS A 679 -14.81 12.05 -46.54
CA LYS A 679 -15.31 12.96 -47.60
C LYS A 679 -14.69 12.71 -48.99
N LYS A 680 -13.66 11.89 -49.09
CA LYS A 680 -13.10 11.31 -50.30
C LYS A 680 -13.63 9.88 -50.46
#